data_889ae3f683d3898fdafddec62b9cab32
#
_entry.id   889ae3f683d3898fdafddec62b9cab32
#
_cell.length_a   1.000
_cell.length_b   1.000
_cell.length_c   1.000
_cell.angle_alpha   90.00
_cell.angle_beta   90.00
_cell.angle_gamma   90.00
#
_symmetry.space_group_name_H-M   'P 1'
#
loop_
_entity.id
_entity.type
_entity.pdbx_description
1 polymer ?
#
loop_
_entity_poly.entity_id
_entity_poly.type
_entity_poly.pdbx_seq_one_letter_code
_entity_poly.pdbx_strand_id
1 'polypeptide(L)'
;MTGHQLAPDTRDTRETLRLLMVRSAGVSFESDFNVRSSILESILNQHAEIGKRLESLRTRLLEDLHARVPLCLDRDKRGLLLRIKRTVFNCRPISPQELDQCEGELSQQLDEFNELIKKQQQLLDSNRLDLINELRSRLAGLVNNREFQIAVDYSCPWLLDEYRRHPPESEQDFSNEERSLYAYAAKFFSKANPFYTFASVGFPSATGLDLEDDLEVILNTSLILSLEQLLLPLVRDPYRRLISVCGFVQEDHRFRFLILKNEGARLISLKENLLLRQILEYFQQPCEYTFGGAVDYVLATASPSTDKTIVEDYLTLLIQKSIITEYLIKDLNHFAQYLLGLSDIHDELIRKLQRLHLARIPRTELPAVHEQLAALSLPTEAQKASEESPYYINTYDRRDLSTHKAVARSVYEDLQAVKPFFTVSNFYDQSYVIKSFILDRVAGQSGAVPYLDLVCEFMRQPSQIVENYHPSTHRSGDERAASEAWLAHLVGCTGTLSASQISSLLSQQPRSESKGDDDLCFNGPFDYVKGVYYLANIFTGRGRFAARFLLNQGFRRYKPMACEDGWLDVQLAVPLKNNRSCVAAMFATGCGFERRYDYNFERWIDPSQIIVEAKDGRVVYRDSKSGQLLRLNYLGYVLAQYLPPHYKLLLADHADVYINPFEDIPQEPFEAEVVHTPALYYGSVCLRRQQWAFARSIFDVLRGEENILSCTVRLRKLVRKNTGCETDEWYIWATRPNKGSTRPRYLDLNNPLSVNLFRKSIAQVSDKAAIIFTPMEPPPQNLFRAEGRPFMTELMIEV
;
A
#
# COMPACT_ATOMS: atom_id res chain seq x y z
N MET A 1 2.55 38.18 -12.52
CA MET A 1 3.30 37.87 -11.30
C MET A 1 2.74 38.76 -10.18
N THR A 2 1.69 38.36 -9.55
CA THR A 2 1.12 39.04 -8.38
C THR A 2 1.05 38.01 -7.28
N GLY A 3 2.00 38.12 -6.33
CA GLY A 3 2.02 37.30 -5.15
C GLY A 3 0.78 37.55 -4.29
N HIS A 4 -0.06 36.55 -4.16
CA HIS A 4 -1.06 36.54 -3.10
C HIS A 4 -0.34 36.33 -1.77
N GLN A 5 -0.07 37.43 -1.07
CA GLN A 5 0.23 37.38 0.35
C GLN A 5 -1.05 36.92 1.08
N LEU A 6 -1.02 35.71 1.59
CA LEU A 6 -2.01 35.21 2.54
C LEU A 6 -1.90 36.04 3.83
N ALA A 7 -2.90 36.89 4.09
CA ALA A 7 -3.02 37.59 5.37
C ALA A 7 -3.13 36.57 6.51
N PRO A 8 -2.46 36.76 7.65
CA PRO A 8 -2.60 35.88 8.79
C PRO A 8 -3.96 36.06 9.45
N ASP A 9 -4.88 35.15 9.23
CA ASP A 9 -6.11 35.07 10.03
C ASP A 9 -5.74 34.53 11.44
N THR A 10 -5.85 35.40 12.42
CA THR A 10 -5.43 35.17 13.80
C THR A 10 -6.45 34.44 14.66
N ARG A 11 -7.33 33.64 14.10
CA ARG A 11 -8.15 32.72 14.87
C ARG A 11 -7.32 31.51 15.24
N ASP A 12 -7.27 31.19 16.53
CA ASP A 12 -6.47 30.14 17.15
C ASP A 12 -6.87 28.74 16.62
N THR A 13 -6.40 28.42 15.42
CA THR A 13 -6.62 27.11 14.75
C THR A 13 -5.67 26.02 15.27
N ARG A 14 -5.08 26.19 16.48
CA ARG A 14 -4.12 25.26 17.07
C ARG A 14 -4.68 23.86 17.32
N GLU A 15 -6.02 23.70 17.35
CA GLU A 15 -6.67 22.41 17.61
C GLU A 15 -7.16 21.66 16.37
N THR A 16 -7.19 22.26 15.19
CA THR A 16 -7.91 21.71 14.03
C THR A 16 -7.18 20.59 13.27
N LEU A 17 -5.85 20.57 13.22
CA LEU A 17 -5.09 19.49 12.59
C LEU A 17 -4.63 18.49 13.65
N ARG A 18 -5.32 17.35 13.73
CA ARG A 18 -5.05 16.32 14.73
C ARG A 18 -3.74 15.60 14.49
N LEU A 19 -3.55 15.14 13.28
CA LEU A 19 -2.32 14.49 12.85
C LEU A 19 -2.05 14.81 11.38
N LEU A 20 -0.87 15.27 11.11
CA LEU A 20 -0.32 15.38 9.78
C LEU A 20 0.95 14.55 9.71
N MET A 21 0.97 13.57 8.82
CA MET A 21 2.17 12.83 8.45
C MET A 21 2.51 13.15 7.01
N VAL A 22 3.78 13.47 6.77
CA VAL A 22 4.32 13.69 5.44
C VAL A 22 5.18 12.50 5.07
N ARG A 23 4.94 11.92 3.92
CA ARG A 23 5.82 10.92 3.32
C ARG A 23 6.51 11.54 2.12
N SER A 24 7.80 11.40 2.06
CA SER A 24 8.61 11.97 0.99
C SER A 24 9.41 10.88 0.30
N ALA A 25 9.54 10.95 -1.01
CA ALA A 25 10.43 10.07 -1.76
C ALA A 25 11.87 10.16 -1.22
N GLY A 26 12.58 9.04 -1.20
CA GLY A 26 13.92 8.95 -0.60
C GLY A 26 14.96 9.79 -1.30
N VAL A 27 14.76 10.07 -2.60
CA VAL A 27 15.64 10.93 -3.40
C VAL A 27 14.83 11.91 -4.23
N SER A 28 15.50 12.99 -4.67
CA SER A 28 14.90 13.96 -5.58
C SER A 28 14.53 13.33 -6.91
N PHE A 29 13.46 13.83 -7.53
CA PHE A 29 13.04 13.45 -8.88
C PHE A 29 14.10 13.74 -9.95
N GLU A 30 14.97 14.71 -9.71
CA GLU A 30 16.10 15.08 -10.59
C GLU A 30 17.40 14.35 -10.23
N SER A 31 17.38 13.35 -9.35
CA SER A 31 18.58 12.59 -8.95
C SER A 31 19.00 11.58 -10.03
N ASP A 32 20.24 11.07 -9.91
CA ASP A 32 20.77 10.00 -10.76
C ASP A 32 19.96 8.68 -10.67
N PHE A 33 19.13 8.51 -9.65
CA PHE A 33 18.17 7.41 -9.54
C PHE A 33 17.11 7.43 -10.65
N ASN A 34 16.81 8.61 -11.18
CA ASN A 34 15.99 8.74 -12.38
C ASN A 34 16.86 8.53 -13.62
N VAL A 35 17.14 7.28 -13.94
CA VAL A 35 18.01 6.82 -15.03
C VAL A 35 17.44 7.31 -16.37
N ARG A 36 17.86 8.50 -16.83
CA ARG A 36 17.45 9.12 -18.12
C ARG A 36 18.62 9.19 -19.08
N SER A 37 18.33 9.12 -20.37
CA SER A 37 19.34 9.29 -21.41
C SER A 37 19.53 10.76 -21.76
N SER A 38 20.78 11.17 -21.96
CA SER A 38 21.12 12.52 -22.42
C SER A 38 20.94 12.70 -23.93
N ILE A 39 21.01 11.63 -24.73
CA ILE A 39 20.90 11.67 -26.20
C ILE A 39 19.47 11.48 -26.71
N LEU A 40 18.58 10.88 -25.90
CA LEU A 40 17.25 10.49 -26.35
C LEU A 40 16.41 11.68 -26.82
N GLU A 41 16.43 12.79 -26.10
CA GLU A 41 15.66 13.98 -26.46
C GLU A 41 16.06 14.51 -27.84
N SER A 42 17.37 14.53 -28.14
CA SER A 42 17.88 14.90 -29.47
C SER A 42 17.36 13.98 -30.55
N ILE A 43 17.37 12.65 -30.30
CA ILE A 43 16.87 11.66 -31.24
C ILE A 43 15.38 11.84 -31.48
N LEU A 44 14.58 12.03 -30.43
CA LEU A 44 13.14 12.24 -30.53
C LEU A 44 12.79 13.51 -31.29
N ASN A 45 13.53 14.60 -31.06
CA ASN A 45 13.34 15.87 -31.76
C ASN A 45 13.67 15.74 -33.27
N GLN A 46 14.79 15.09 -33.61
CA GLN A 46 15.16 14.80 -35.01
C GLN A 46 14.10 13.90 -35.68
N HIS A 47 13.66 12.86 -35.00
CA HIS A 47 12.63 11.95 -35.49
C HIS A 47 11.30 12.68 -35.74
N ALA A 48 10.90 13.60 -34.84
CA ALA A 48 9.71 14.40 -34.97
C ALA A 48 9.82 15.40 -36.16
N GLU A 49 10.98 15.99 -36.37
CA GLU A 49 11.26 16.88 -37.52
C GLU A 49 11.12 16.14 -38.84
N ILE A 50 11.76 14.98 -38.99
CA ILE A 50 11.62 14.10 -40.15
C ILE A 50 10.15 13.72 -40.34
N GLY A 51 9.46 13.35 -39.24
CA GLY A 51 8.04 13.01 -39.25
C GLY A 51 7.12 14.11 -39.75
N LYS A 52 7.35 15.38 -39.37
CA LYS A 52 6.61 16.55 -39.85
C LYS A 52 6.80 16.76 -41.37
N ARG A 53 8.04 16.61 -41.84
CA ARG A 53 8.35 16.71 -43.28
C ARG A 53 7.67 15.61 -44.07
N LEU A 54 7.74 14.37 -43.56
CA LEU A 54 7.10 13.20 -44.13
C LEU A 54 5.58 13.36 -44.21
N GLU A 55 4.91 13.87 -43.16
CA GLU A 55 3.47 14.09 -43.17
C GLU A 55 3.05 15.20 -44.13
N SER A 56 3.82 16.28 -44.21
CA SER A 56 3.57 17.35 -45.20
C SER A 56 3.67 16.86 -46.65
N LEU A 57 4.71 16.05 -46.95
CA LEU A 57 4.89 15.45 -48.25
C LEU A 57 3.80 14.41 -48.57
N ARG A 58 3.44 13.59 -47.55
CA ARG A 58 2.36 12.61 -47.66
C ARG A 58 1.03 13.27 -48.02
N THR A 59 0.67 14.37 -47.38
CA THR A 59 -0.56 15.10 -47.65
C THR A 59 -0.58 15.60 -49.10
N ARG A 60 0.50 16.25 -49.51
CA ARG A 60 0.63 16.73 -50.92
C ARG A 60 0.54 15.58 -51.94
N LEU A 61 1.25 14.47 -51.70
CA LEU A 61 1.19 13.28 -52.54
C LEU A 61 -0.22 12.69 -52.64
N LEU A 62 -0.95 12.62 -51.52
CA LEU A 62 -2.31 12.11 -51.51
C LEU A 62 -3.28 13.02 -52.26
N GLU A 63 -3.13 14.33 -52.19
CA GLU A 63 -3.91 15.32 -52.96
C GLU A 63 -3.61 15.20 -54.45
N ASP A 64 -2.33 15.15 -54.84
CA ASP A 64 -1.92 14.97 -56.24
C ASP A 64 -2.40 13.62 -56.82
N LEU A 65 -2.19 12.52 -56.10
CA LEU A 65 -2.69 11.19 -56.49
C LEU A 65 -4.22 11.17 -56.57
N HIS A 66 -4.92 11.88 -55.71
CA HIS A 66 -6.38 11.98 -55.73
C HIS A 66 -6.86 12.71 -57.02
N ALA A 67 -6.16 13.73 -57.42
CA ALA A 67 -6.46 14.46 -58.66
C ALA A 67 -6.11 13.64 -59.92
N ARG A 68 -4.99 12.93 -59.95
CA ARG A 68 -4.51 12.18 -61.14
C ARG A 68 -5.29 10.88 -61.41
N VAL A 69 -5.72 10.15 -60.39
CA VAL A 69 -6.38 8.83 -60.53
C VAL A 69 -7.65 8.92 -61.39
N PRO A 70 -8.57 9.89 -61.27
CA PRO A 70 -9.76 10.00 -62.12
C PRO A 70 -9.43 10.38 -63.57
N LEU A 71 -8.34 11.13 -63.79
CA LEU A 71 -7.94 11.61 -65.11
C LEU A 71 -7.16 10.56 -65.94
N CYS A 72 -6.67 9.49 -65.29
CA CYS A 72 -5.91 8.45 -65.95
C CYS A 72 -6.83 7.49 -66.69
N LEU A 73 -6.78 7.53 -68.00
CA LEU A 73 -7.60 6.68 -68.92
C LEU A 73 -7.00 5.26 -69.10
N ASP A 74 -5.70 5.12 -68.94
CA ASP A 74 -5.00 3.86 -68.95
C ASP A 74 -5.28 3.05 -67.68
N ARG A 75 -5.86 1.85 -67.91
CA ARG A 75 -6.30 0.99 -66.78
C ARG A 75 -5.15 0.51 -65.90
N ASP A 76 -3.98 0.18 -66.51
CA ASP A 76 -2.84 -0.37 -65.82
C ASP A 76 -2.11 0.74 -65.03
N LYS A 77 -1.92 1.91 -65.64
CA LYS A 77 -1.40 3.12 -64.94
C LYS A 77 -2.32 3.57 -63.80
N ARG A 78 -3.63 3.55 -64.00
CA ARG A 78 -4.60 3.87 -62.93
C ARG A 78 -4.53 2.88 -61.79
N GLY A 79 -4.33 1.57 -62.10
CA GLY A 79 -4.11 0.54 -61.06
C GLY A 79 -2.84 0.78 -60.28
N LEU A 80 -1.75 1.19 -60.92
CA LEU A 80 -0.50 1.57 -60.27
C LEU A 80 -0.69 2.76 -59.33
N LEU A 81 -1.29 3.88 -59.80
CA LEU A 81 -1.56 5.08 -58.97
C LEU A 81 -2.42 4.78 -57.74
N LEU A 82 -3.38 3.86 -57.85
CA LEU A 82 -4.19 3.42 -56.72
C LEU A 82 -3.37 2.61 -55.70
N ARG A 83 -2.45 1.75 -56.14
CA ARG A 83 -1.53 1.02 -55.23
C ARG A 83 -0.60 2.00 -54.51
N ILE A 84 0.06 2.89 -55.27
CA ILE A 84 0.92 3.95 -54.72
C ILE A 84 0.15 4.79 -53.68
N LYS A 85 -1.08 5.25 -54.03
CA LYS A 85 -1.93 6.00 -53.11
C LYS A 85 -2.16 5.26 -51.79
N ARG A 86 -2.43 3.94 -51.83
CA ARG A 86 -2.60 3.13 -50.63
C ARG A 86 -1.29 2.98 -49.83
N THR A 87 -0.16 2.84 -50.53
CA THR A 87 1.18 2.71 -49.92
C THR A 87 1.56 4.03 -49.22
N VAL A 88 1.37 5.16 -49.87
CA VAL A 88 1.56 6.53 -49.31
C VAL A 88 0.60 6.75 -48.11
N PHE A 89 -0.67 6.40 -48.28
CA PHE A 89 -1.67 6.51 -47.21
C PHE A 89 -1.25 5.76 -45.93
N ASN A 90 -0.68 4.57 -46.11
CA ASN A 90 -0.23 3.72 -45.00
C ASN A 90 1.22 4.02 -44.54
N CYS A 91 1.85 5.09 -45.02
CA CYS A 91 3.24 5.45 -44.76
C CYS A 91 4.20 4.28 -44.94
N ARG A 92 4.06 3.53 -46.02
CA ARG A 92 4.96 2.42 -46.39
C ARG A 92 5.91 2.83 -47.50
N PRO A 93 7.11 2.27 -47.56
CA PRO A 93 8.01 2.52 -48.71
C PRO A 93 7.39 1.97 -49.96
N ILE A 94 7.54 2.72 -51.04
CA ILE A 94 7.10 2.38 -52.38
C ILE A 94 8.21 1.47 -52.99
N SER A 95 7.80 0.42 -53.67
CA SER A 95 8.75 -0.51 -54.27
C SER A 95 9.52 0.14 -55.42
N PRO A 96 10.79 -0.24 -55.65
CA PRO A 96 11.57 0.27 -56.80
C PRO A 96 10.85 0.05 -58.11
N GLN A 97 10.15 -1.08 -58.30
CA GLN A 97 9.40 -1.38 -59.51
C GLN A 97 8.21 -0.46 -59.75
N GLU A 98 7.58 0.05 -58.69
CA GLU A 98 6.50 1.04 -58.82
C GLU A 98 7.07 2.44 -59.04
N LEU A 99 8.23 2.77 -58.50
CA LEU A 99 8.91 4.05 -58.73
C LEU A 99 9.37 4.17 -60.20
N ASP A 100 9.96 3.13 -60.75
CA ASP A 100 10.45 3.09 -62.16
C ASP A 100 9.31 3.32 -63.18
N GLN A 101 8.06 3.03 -62.79
CA GLN A 101 6.89 3.26 -63.64
C GLN A 101 6.29 4.65 -63.48
N CYS A 102 6.81 5.48 -62.62
CA CYS A 102 6.39 6.88 -62.42
C CYS A 102 7.37 7.84 -63.10
N GLU A 103 6.85 8.88 -63.68
CA GLU A 103 7.66 9.88 -64.43
C GLU A 103 7.48 11.28 -63.85
N GLY A 104 8.47 12.15 -64.07
CA GLY A 104 8.42 13.57 -63.75
C GLY A 104 8.40 13.89 -62.26
N GLU A 105 7.69 14.93 -61.90
CA GLU A 105 7.64 15.48 -60.55
C GLU A 105 7.10 14.47 -59.53
N LEU A 106 6.16 13.60 -59.91
CA LEU A 106 5.61 12.57 -59.07
C LEU A 106 6.70 11.56 -58.63
N SER A 107 7.55 11.10 -59.56
CA SER A 107 8.67 10.19 -59.25
C SER A 107 9.60 10.82 -58.20
N GLN A 108 9.99 12.09 -58.39
CA GLN A 108 10.86 12.79 -57.45
C GLN A 108 10.27 12.92 -56.06
N GLN A 109 8.97 13.23 -55.97
CA GLN A 109 8.28 13.31 -54.66
C GLN A 109 8.15 11.95 -53.99
N LEU A 110 7.95 10.87 -54.75
CA LEU A 110 7.90 9.50 -54.21
C LEU A 110 9.28 9.02 -53.75
N ASP A 111 10.35 9.40 -54.44
CA ASP A 111 11.73 9.17 -54.01
C ASP A 111 12.04 9.91 -52.68
N GLU A 112 11.69 11.20 -52.63
CA GLU A 112 11.83 11.98 -51.40
C GLU A 112 11.06 11.35 -50.22
N PHE A 113 9.85 10.83 -50.49
CA PHE A 113 9.02 10.16 -49.50
C PHE A 113 9.70 8.90 -48.97
N ASN A 114 10.26 8.06 -49.84
CA ASN A 114 11.00 6.86 -49.46
C ASN A 114 12.28 7.20 -48.69
N GLU A 115 13.02 8.24 -49.13
CA GLU A 115 14.22 8.69 -48.41
C GLU A 115 13.91 9.21 -46.99
N LEU A 116 12.80 9.90 -46.78
CA LEU A 116 12.38 10.34 -45.46
C LEU A 116 12.01 9.15 -44.54
N ILE A 117 11.28 8.16 -45.05
CA ILE A 117 10.99 6.93 -44.32
C ILE A 117 12.28 6.21 -43.92
N LYS A 118 13.21 6.06 -44.88
CA LYS A 118 14.49 5.42 -44.66
C LYS A 118 15.35 6.17 -43.63
N LYS A 119 15.43 7.48 -43.72
CA LYS A 119 16.14 8.33 -42.73
C LYS A 119 15.55 8.22 -41.35
N GLN A 120 14.21 8.19 -41.25
CA GLN A 120 13.54 8.04 -39.97
C GLN A 120 13.87 6.70 -39.32
N GLN A 121 13.90 5.60 -40.10
CA GLN A 121 14.26 4.29 -39.58
C GLN A 121 15.75 4.21 -39.23
N GLN A 122 16.62 4.68 -40.09
CA GLN A 122 18.07 4.69 -39.87
C GLN A 122 18.45 5.48 -38.60
N LEU A 123 17.77 6.60 -38.33
CA LEU A 123 17.99 7.38 -37.11
C LEU A 123 17.75 6.53 -35.84
N LEU A 124 16.69 5.72 -35.84
CA LEU A 124 16.37 4.86 -34.70
C LEU A 124 17.33 3.67 -34.60
N ASP A 125 17.68 3.04 -35.72
CA ASP A 125 18.54 1.85 -35.74
C ASP A 125 19.99 2.20 -35.38
N SER A 126 20.53 3.30 -35.91
CA SER A 126 21.92 3.71 -35.65
C SER A 126 22.15 4.17 -34.21
N ASN A 127 21.15 4.74 -33.54
CA ASN A 127 21.30 5.24 -32.18
C ASN A 127 20.85 4.24 -31.11
N ARG A 128 20.32 3.08 -31.49
CA ARG A 128 19.79 2.07 -30.54
C ARG A 128 20.83 1.60 -29.56
N LEU A 129 22.00 1.16 -30.05
CA LEU A 129 23.05 0.58 -29.21
C LEU A 129 23.68 1.61 -28.29
N ASP A 130 23.94 2.82 -28.78
CA ASP A 130 24.51 3.90 -27.98
C ASP A 130 23.58 4.27 -26.83
N LEU A 131 22.26 4.34 -27.11
CA LEU A 131 21.26 4.60 -26.10
C LEU A 131 21.19 3.48 -25.03
N ILE A 132 21.17 2.22 -25.46
CA ILE A 132 21.15 1.09 -24.53
C ILE A 132 22.40 1.09 -23.66
N ASN A 133 23.57 1.32 -24.24
CA ASN A 133 24.85 1.34 -23.51
C ASN A 133 24.92 2.51 -22.53
N GLU A 134 24.41 3.68 -22.89
CA GLU A 134 24.30 4.82 -21.97
C GLU A 134 23.43 4.48 -20.76
N LEU A 135 22.23 3.95 -20.99
CA LEU A 135 21.30 3.58 -19.93
C LEU A 135 21.85 2.46 -19.03
N ARG A 136 22.54 1.47 -19.60
CA ARG A 136 23.26 0.42 -18.86
C ARG A 136 24.37 0.99 -18.00
N SER A 137 25.16 1.90 -18.54
CA SER A 137 26.23 2.56 -17.77
C SER A 137 25.67 3.32 -16.57
N ARG A 138 24.57 4.06 -16.75
CA ARG A 138 23.88 4.76 -15.67
C ARG A 138 23.29 3.80 -14.64
N LEU A 139 22.66 2.71 -15.10
CA LEU A 139 22.11 1.68 -14.21
C LEU A 139 23.23 0.97 -13.42
N ALA A 140 24.37 0.67 -14.06
CA ALA A 140 25.54 0.10 -13.40
C ALA A 140 26.13 1.07 -12.35
N GLY A 141 26.17 2.38 -12.65
CA GLY A 141 26.53 3.40 -11.67
C GLY A 141 25.62 3.40 -10.46
N LEU A 142 24.30 3.25 -10.68
CA LEU A 142 23.33 3.17 -9.61
C LEU A 142 23.46 1.87 -8.79
N VAL A 143 23.73 0.73 -9.44
CA VAL A 143 23.98 -0.55 -8.76
C VAL A 143 25.22 -0.48 -7.86
N ASN A 144 26.18 0.39 -8.14
CA ASN A 144 27.33 0.65 -7.27
C ASN A 144 27.05 1.64 -6.13
N ASN A 145 25.88 2.29 -6.14
CA ASN A 145 25.45 3.15 -5.03
C ASN A 145 25.07 2.29 -3.82
N ARG A 146 25.74 2.49 -2.69
CA ARG A 146 25.58 1.65 -1.50
C ARG A 146 24.17 1.69 -0.92
N GLU A 147 23.53 2.84 -0.92
CA GLU A 147 22.16 3.01 -0.44
C GLU A 147 21.15 2.23 -1.32
N PHE A 148 21.32 2.31 -2.63
CA PHE A 148 20.53 1.55 -3.57
C PHE A 148 20.69 0.03 -3.37
N GLN A 149 21.94 -0.43 -3.19
CA GLN A 149 22.23 -1.84 -2.89
C GLN A 149 21.47 -2.31 -1.66
N ILE A 150 21.60 -1.59 -0.54
CA ILE A 150 20.93 -1.95 0.72
C ILE A 150 19.40 -2.04 0.53
N ALA A 151 18.79 -1.08 -0.14
CA ALA A 151 17.34 -1.08 -0.37
C ALA A 151 16.88 -2.22 -1.29
N VAL A 152 17.67 -2.57 -2.30
CA VAL A 152 17.38 -3.70 -3.19
C VAL A 152 17.58 -5.02 -2.44
N ASP A 153 18.66 -5.19 -1.68
CA ASP A 153 18.92 -6.38 -0.87
C ASP A 153 17.80 -6.65 0.14
N TYR A 154 17.24 -5.60 0.72
CA TYR A 154 16.05 -5.72 1.57
C TYR A 154 14.82 -6.23 0.86
N SER A 155 14.60 -5.76 -0.35
CA SER A 155 13.36 -6.01 -1.09
C SER A 155 13.45 -7.27 -1.94
N CYS A 156 14.65 -7.64 -2.38
CA CYS A 156 14.91 -8.72 -3.31
C CYS A 156 16.39 -9.15 -3.23
N PRO A 157 16.78 -9.91 -2.18
CA PRO A 157 18.20 -10.22 -1.89
C PRO A 157 18.98 -10.86 -3.04
N TRP A 158 18.31 -11.62 -3.90
CA TRP A 158 18.95 -12.34 -5.00
C TRP A 158 19.19 -11.46 -6.26
N LEU A 159 18.52 -10.30 -6.38
CA LEU A 159 18.50 -9.54 -7.64
C LEU A 159 19.86 -8.94 -8.01
N LEU A 160 20.58 -8.39 -7.04
CA LEU A 160 21.90 -7.81 -7.29
C LEU A 160 22.94 -8.90 -7.65
N ASP A 161 22.86 -10.04 -6.98
CA ASP A 161 23.73 -11.16 -7.27
C ASP A 161 23.47 -11.77 -8.65
N GLU A 162 22.20 -11.87 -9.03
CA GLU A 162 21.81 -12.37 -10.34
C GLU A 162 22.27 -11.42 -11.46
N TYR A 163 22.07 -10.11 -11.28
CA TYR A 163 22.57 -9.10 -12.21
C TYR A 163 24.09 -9.15 -12.39
N ARG A 164 24.87 -9.38 -11.30
CA ARG A 164 26.34 -9.48 -11.36
C ARG A 164 26.81 -10.77 -12.01
N ARG A 165 26.09 -11.90 -11.81
CA ARG A 165 26.41 -13.21 -12.41
C ARG A 165 26.12 -13.26 -13.90
N HIS A 166 25.10 -12.56 -14.35
CA HIS A 166 24.66 -12.55 -15.75
C HIS A 166 24.73 -11.13 -16.31
N PRO A 167 25.96 -10.64 -16.61
CA PRO A 167 26.10 -9.31 -17.20
C PRO A 167 25.36 -9.27 -18.55
N PRO A 168 24.64 -8.17 -18.83
CA PRO A 168 23.82 -8.06 -20.04
C PRO A 168 24.67 -8.14 -21.31
N GLU A 169 24.23 -8.90 -22.30
CA GLU A 169 24.86 -8.98 -23.62
C GLU A 169 24.66 -7.66 -24.38
N SER A 170 25.69 -7.19 -25.07
CA SER A 170 25.73 -5.85 -25.68
C SER A 170 24.66 -5.61 -26.76
N GLU A 171 24.24 -6.67 -27.47
CA GLU A 171 23.33 -6.55 -28.61
C GLU A 171 21.84 -6.78 -28.26
N GLN A 172 21.55 -7.33 -27.08
CA GLN A 172 20.19 -7.61 -26.65
C GLN A 172 19.49 -6.38 -26.05
N ASP A 173 18.15 -6.41 -26.05
CA ASP A 173 17.31 -5.50 -25.24
C ASP A 173 17.58 -5.74 -23.74
N PHE A 174 17.06 -4.84 -22.91
CA PHE A 174 17.23 -4.91 -21.44
C PHE A 174 16.77 -6.26 -20.86
N SER A 175 17.60 -6.82 -19.97
CA SER A 175 17.32 -8.07 -19.26
C SER A 175 16.19 -7.92 -18.23
N ASN A 176 15.74 -9.03 -17.64
CA ASN A 176 14.74 -9.00 -16.56
C ASN A 176 15.29 -8.28 -15.31
N GLU A 177 16.58 -8.49 -15.03
CA GLU A 177 17.30 -7.91 -13.91
C GLU A 177 17.42 -6.38 -14.08
N GLU A 178 17.82 -5.92 -15.29
CA GLU A 178 17.91 -4.50 -15.62
C GLU A 178 16.56 -3.78 -15.45
N ARG A 179 15.47 -4.39 -15.92
CA ARG A 179 14.10 -3.87 -15.75
C ARG A 179 13.68 -3.84 -14.27
N SER A 180 14.03 -4.86 -13.51
CA SER A 180 13.73 -4.95 -12.09
C SER A 180 14.50 -3.91 -11.29
N LEU A 181 15.79 -3.73 -11.57
CA LEU A 181 16.62 -2.69 -10.95
C LEU A 181 16.09 -1.30 -11.27
N TYR A 182 15.70 -1.04 -12.52
CA TYR A 182 15.05 0.22 -12.86
C TYR A 182 13.72 0.43 -12.12
N ALA A 183 12.92 -0.63 -11.97
CA ALA A 183 11.66 -0.54 -11.23
C ALA A 183 11.89 -0.21 -9.74
N TYR A 184 12.98 -0.70 -9.14
CA TYR A 184 13.39 -0.30 -7.79
C TYR A 184 13.90 1.14 -7.76
N ALA A 185 14.73 1.54 -8.71
CA ALA A 185 15.20 2.92 -8.82
C ALA A 185 14.01 3.91 -8.91
N ALA A 186 13.03 3.60 -9.76
CA ALA A 186 11.83 4.42 -9.90
C ALA A 186 11.04 4.59 -8.60
N LYS A 187 11.07 3.62 -7.68
CA LYS A 187 10.41 3.75 -6.37
C LYS A 187 11.03 4.83 -5.50
N PHE A 188 12.34 5.08 -5.63
CA PHE A 188 13.03 6.07 -4.81
C PHE A 188 12.60 7.50 -5.08
N PHE A 189 12.22 7.83 -6.32
CA PHE A 189 11.89 9.20 -6.70
C PHE A 189 10.42 9.43 -7.08
N SER A 190 9.69 8.39 -7.51
CA SER A 190 8.33 8.55 -8.03
C SER A 190 7.23 8.19 -7.02
N LYS A 191 7.58 7.58 -5.89
CA LYS A 191 6.61 7.15 -4.86
C LYS A 191 7.11 7.44 -3.46
N ALA A 192 6.22 7.94 -2.63
CA ALA A 192 6.45 8.09 -1.20
C ALA A 192 6.04 6.81 -0.44
N ASN A 193 6.66 5.66 -0.77
CA ASN A 193 6.37 4.41 -0.08
C ASN A 193 7.15 4.34 1.24
N PRO A 194 6.51 4.35 2.42
CA PRO A 194 7.15 4.51 3.72
C PRO A 194 7.85 3.23 4.24
N PHE A 195 8.37 2.41 3.35
CA PHE A 195 9.09 1.19 3.70
C PHE A 195 10.54 1.29 3.26
N TYR A 196 11.45 0.95 4.17
CA TYR A 196 12.90 1.01 3.98
C TYR A 196 13.38 2.44 3.66
N THR A 197 14.46 2.54 2.93
CA THR A 197 15.05 3.82 2.51
C THR A 197 14.37 4.43 1.26
N PHE A 198 13.32 3.79 0.71
CA PHE A 198 12.62 4.30 -0.47
C PHE A 198 11.87 5.61 -0.22
N ALA A 199 11.49 5.87 1.02
CA ALA A 199 10.84 7.11 1.41
C ALA A 199 11.14 7.42 2.87
N SER A 200 11.05 8.69 3.23
CA SER A 200 11.12 9.20 4.60
C SER A 200 9.76 9.67 5.10
N VAL A 201 9.60 9.70 6.41
CA VAL A 201 8.39 10.13 7.10
C VAL A 201 8.69 11.29 8.04
N GLY A 202 7.85 12.31 8.01
CA GLY A 202 7.95 13.46 8.91
C GLY A 202 6.62 13.84 9.54
N PHE A 203 6.66 14.50 10.69
CA PHE A 203 5.51 14.92 11.47
C PHE A 203 5.55 16.42 11.76
N PRO A 204 5.01 17.29 10.86
CA PRO A 204 5.08 18.73 11.01
C PRO A 204 4.33 19.27 12.23
N SER A 205 3.38 18.54 12.77
CA SER A 205 2.54 18.94 13.90
C SER A 205 3.08 18.50 15.27
N ALA A 206 4.05 17.60 15.29
CA ALA A 206 4.62 17.10 16.54
C ALA A 206 5.73 18.04 17.04
N THR A 207 5.35 19.05 17.80
CA THR A 207 6.33 19.89 18.52
C THR A 207 6.98 19.06 19.63
N GLY A 208 8.29 18.89 19.57
CA GLY A 208 9.08 18.17 20.58
C GLY A 208 9.46 16.73 20.23
N LEU A 209 9.22 16.27 19.01
CA LEU A 209 9.91 15.11 18.47
C LEU A 209 11.33 15.55 18.09
N ASP A 210 12.27 15.27 18.97
CA ASP A 210 13.68 15.42 18.66
C ASP A 210 14.09 14.22 17.81
N LEU A 211 13.96 14.38 16.49
CA LEU A 211 14.39 13.38 15.51
C LEU A 211 15.89 13.55 15.29
N GLU A 212 16.70 13.20 16.31
CA GLU A 212 18.15 13.29 16.20
C GLU A 212 18.71 12.35 15.12
N ASP A 213 17.98 11.26 14.81
CA ASP A 213 18.46 10.19 13.96
C ASP A 213 17.64 10.07 12.67
N ASP A 214 18.33 9.87 11.53
CA ASP A 214 17.71 9.71 10.21
C ASP A 214 17.01 8.37 10.01
N LEU A 215 17.51 7.35 10.71
CA LEU A 215 17.06 5.96 10.53
C LEU A 215 16.80 5.29 11.87
N GLU A 216 15.79 4.47 11.89
CA GLU A 216 15.49 3.53 12.96
C GLU A 216 15.54 2.11 12.40
N VAL A 217 16.45 1.28 12.94
CA VAL A 217 16.59 -0.13 12.56
C VAL A 217 15.87 -0.99 13.60
N ILE A 218 14.93 -1.81 13.16
CA ILE A 218 14.11 -2.65 14.03
C ILE A 218 14.21 -4.10 13.57
N LEU A 219 14.49 -5.04 14.50
CA LEU A 219 14.50 -6.47 14.18
C LEU A 219 13.10 -6.95 13.76
N ASN A 220 13.08 -7.88 12.83
CA ASN A 220 11.83 -8.51 12.39
C ASN A 220 11.17 -9.27 13.55
N THR A 221 9.90 -9.00 13.79
CA THR A 221 9.12 -9.67 14.86
C THR A 221 9.13 -11.19 14.70
N SER A 222 9.04 -11.72 13.47
CA SER A 222 9.14 -13.16 13.21
C SER A 222 10.48 -13.72 13.65
N LEU A 223 11.56 -12.98 13.41
CA LEU A 223 12.90 -13.37 13.86
C LEU A 223 12.98 -13.37 15.38
N ILE A 224 12.50 -12.30 16.03
CA ILE A 224 12.49 -12.21 17.52
C ILE A 224 11.72 -13.38 18.12
N LEU A 225 10.53 -13.70 17.59
CA LEU A 225 9.71 -14.81 18.08
C LEU A 225 10.38 -16.18 17.87
N SER A 226 11.08 -16.35 16.75
CA SER A 226 11.83 -17.60 16.48
C SER A 226 13.04 -17.73 17.40
N LEU A 227 13.77 -16.65 17.64
CA LEU A 227 14.88 -16.64 18.60
C LEU A 227 14.38 -16.88 20.01
N GLU A 228 13.26 -16.32 20.41
CA GLU A 228 12.64 -16.58 21.72
C GLU A 228 12.32 -18.06 21.90
N GLN A 229 11.76 -18.71 20.90
CA GLN A 229 11.48 -20.16 20.95
C GLN A 229 12.75 -21.00 21.11
N LEU A 230 13.87 -20.58 20.52
CA LEU A 230 15.16 -21.25 20.67
C LEU A 230 15.77 -21.00 22.04
N LEU A 231 15.54 -19.85 22.66
CA LEU A 231 16.07 -19.48 23.97
C LEU A 231 15.26 -20.05 25.12
N LEU A 232 13.95 -20.23 24.96
CA LEU A 232 13.04 -20.63 26.02
C LEU A 232 13.48 -21.93 26.74
N PRO A 233 13.92 -23.01 26.06
CA PRO A 233 14.39 -24.24 26.70
C PRO A 233 15.68 -24.05 27.50
N LEU A 234 16.45 -22.97 27.22
CA LEU A 234 17.74 -22.73 27.91
C LEU A 234 17.54 -22.00 29.24
N VAL A 235 16.39 -21.37 29.45
CA VAL A 235 16.07 -20.64 30.68
C VAL A 235 15.55 -21.59 31.74
N ARG A 236 16.39 -21.90 32.74
CA ARG A 236 16.06 -22.82 33.84
C ARG A 236 15.24 -22.18 34.96
N ASP A 237 15.36 -20.90 35.13
CA ASP A 237 14.64 -20.14 36.17
C ASP A 237 13.14 -20.01 35.82
N PRO A 238 12.22 -20.64 36.57
CA PRO A 238 10.79 -20.63 36.29
C PRO A 238 10.15 -19.23 36.45
N TYR A 239 10.79 -18.30 37.19
CA TYR A 239 10.30 -16.94 37.36
C TYR A 239 10.70 -16.02 36.21
N ARG A 240 11.63 -16.43 35.36
CA ARG A 240 11.95 -15.75 34.09
C ARG A 240 11.09 -16.24 32.91
N ARG A 241 10.35 -17.34 33.10
CA ARG A 241 9.45 -17.91 32.09
C ARG A 241 8.07 -17.26 32.24
N LEU A 242 7.75 -16.29 31.39
CA LEU A 242 6.46 -15.62 31.40
C LEU A 242 5.39 -16.51 30.77
N ILE A 243 4.16 -16.43 31.28
CA ILE A 243 3.04 -17.22 30.80
C ILE A 243 1.81 -16.35 30.55
N SER A 244 1.00 -16.74 29.58
CA SER A 244 -0.31 -16.15 29.36
C SER A 244 -1.34 -17.23 29.03
N VAL A 245 -2.58 -17.01 29.44
CA VAL A 245 -3.71 -17.90 29.12
C VAL A 245 -4.46 -17.37 27.90
N CYS A 246 -4.92 -18.25 27.01
CA CYS A 246 -5.80 -17.86 25.91
C CYS A 246 -7.20 -17.47 26.45
N GLY A 247 -7.99 -16.74 25.63
CA GLY A 247 -9.37 -16.41 25.98
C GLY A 247 -10.20 -17.65 26.31
N PHE A 248 -10.96 -17.62 27.40
CA PHE A 248 -11.80 -18.73 27.81
C PHE A 248 -13.15 -18.27 28.36
N VAL A 249 -14.14 -19.17 28.27
CA VAL A 249 -15.47 -18.99 28.85
C VAL A 249 -15.75 -20.20 29.78
N GLN A 250 -16.37 -19.96 30.94
CA GLN A 250 -16.84 -21.00 31.83
C GLN A 250 -18.33 -21.26 31.62
N GLU A 251 -18.72 -22.49 31.29
CA GLU A 251 -20.11 -22.94 31.11
C GLU A 251 -20.28 -24.34 31.64
N ASP A 252 -21.35 -24.60 32.39
CA ASP A 252 -21.76 -25.94 32.81
C ASP A 252 -20.63 -26.83 33.39
N HIS A 253 -19.83 -26.29 34.34
CA HIS A 253 -18.68 -26.97 34.92
C HIS A 253 -17.58 -27.34 33.90
N ARG A 254 -17.49 -26.60 32.81
CA ARG A 254 -16.42 -26.74 31.83
C ARG A 254 -15.82 -25.39 31.48
N PHE A 255 -14.53 -25.37 31.17
CA PHE A 255 -13.85 -24.24 30.58
C PHE A 255 -13.68 -24.48 29.09
N ARG A 256 -14.12 -23.54 28.27
CA ARG A 256 -13.91 -23.54 26.82
C ARG A 256 -12.82 -22.54 26.48
N PHE A 257 -11.75 -23.01 25.89
CA PHE A 257 -10.58 -22.23 25.53
C PHE A 257 -10.54 -22.02 24.02
N LEU A 258 -10.38 -20.79 23.59
CA LEU A 258 -10.16 -20.45 22.19
C LEU A 258 -8.65 -20.44 21.89
N ILE A 259 -8.16 -21.51 21.29
CA ILE A 259 -6.75 -21.62 20.90
C ILE A 259 -6.58 -21.11 19.48
N LEU A 260 -5.77 -20.08 19.33
CA LEU A 260 -5.46 -19.46 18.06
C LEU A 260 -4.16 -20.06 17.50
N LYS A 261 -4.22 -20.61 16.28
CA LYS A 261 -3.05 -21.09 15.54
C LYS A 261 -2.96 -20.35 14.20
N ASN A 262 -1.79 -20.42 13.56
CA ASN A 262 -1.51 -19.72 12.30
C ASN A 262 -2.56 -19.97 11.21
N GLU A 263 -3.21 -21.13 11.20
CA GLU A 263 -4.14 -21.60 10.15
C GLU A 263 -5.61 -21.60 10.61
N GLY A 264 -5.92 -21.12 11.81
CA GLY A 264 -7.27 -21.11 12.32
C GLY A 264 -7.39 -21.05 13.84
N ALA A 265 -8.62 -21.09 14.34
CA ALA A 265 -8.92 -21.19 15.75
C ALA A 265 -9.45 -22.59 16.09
N ARG A 266 -9.07 -23.10 17.22
CA ARG A 266 -9.56 -24.37 17.77
C ARG A 266 -10.18 -24.15 19.13
N LEU A 267 -11.40 -24.65 19.30
CA LEU A 267 -12.06 -24.65 20.60
C LEU A 267 -11.73 -25.93 21.36
N ILE A 268 -11.16 -25.80 22.55
CA ILE A 268 -10.91 -26.92 23.48
C ILE A 268 -11.82 -26.76 24.70
N SER A 269 -12.55 -27.82 25.05
CA SER A 269 -13.38 -27.85 26.26
C SER A 269 -12.76 -28.80 27.29
N LEU A 270 -12.39 -28.25 28.44
CA LEU A 270 -11.90 -29.01 29.56
C LEU A 270 -12.95 -29.05 30.68
N LYS A 271 -13.10 -30.23 31.31
CA LYS A 271 -13.91 -30.34 32.53
C LYS A 271 -13.23 -29.55 33.63
N GLU A 272 -14.01 -28.77 34.36
CA GLU A 272 -13.55 -28.05 35.53
C GLU A 272 -12.99 -29.02 36.59
N ASN A 273 -11.82 -28.71 37.10
CA ASN A 273 -11.22 -29.33 38.26
C ASN A 273 -10.57 -28.24 39.12
N LEU A 274 -10.26 -28.57 40.37
CA LEU A 274 -9.74 -27.60 41.32
C LEU A 274 -8.43 -26.96 40.84
N LEU A 275 -7.52 -27.76 40.29
CA LEU A 275 -6.21 -27.28 39.84
C LEU A 275 -6.34 -26.33 38.65
N LEU A 276 -7.18 -26.64 37.65
CA LEU A 276 -7.44 -25.76 36.54
C LEU A 276 -8.05 -24.43 37.00
N ARG A 277 -9.03 -24.48 37.92
CA ARG A 277 -9.65 -23.29 38.49
C ARG A 277 -8.61 -22.39 39.16
N GLN A 278 -7.77 -22.93 40.04
CA GLN A 278 -6.74 -22.18 40.75
C GLN A 278 -5.70 -21.57 39.80
N ILE A 279 -5.30 -22.29 38.74
CA ILE A 279 -4.41 -21.75 37.71
C ILE A 279 -5.09 -20.55 36.98
N LEU A 280 -6.39 -20.66 36.63
CA LEU A 280 -7.10 -19.59 35.98
C LEU A 280 -7.34 -18.40 36.92
N GLU A 281 -7.55 -18.61 38.19
CA GLU A 281 -7.63 -17.56 39.23
C GLU A 281 -6.31 -16.79 39.37
N TYR A 282 -5.16 -17.45 39.22
CA TYR A 282 -3.87 -16.77 39.17
C TYR A 282 -3.78 -15.71 38.07
N PHE A 283 -4.33 -15.97 36.90
CA PHE A 283 -4.37 -14.99 35.79
C PHE A 283 -5.36 -13.84 36.01
N GLN A 284 -6.11 -13.82 37.11
CA GLN A 284 -6.95 -12.72 37.51
C GLN A 284 -6.28 -11.83 38.57
N GLN A 285 -5.13 -12.22 39.11
CA GLN A 285 -4.39 -11.43 40.07
C GLN A 285 -3.66 -10.27 39.42
N PRO A 286 -3.49 -9.12 40.08
CA PRO A 286 -2.76 -7.98 39.56
C PRO A 286 -1.23 -8.16 39.72
N CYS A 287 -0.67 -9.15 39.06
CA CYS A 287 0.76 -9.48 39.09
C CYS A 287 1.31 -9.81 37.71
N GLU A 288 2.62 -9.90 37.61
CA GLU A 288 3.28 -10.46 36.46
C GLU A 288 3.10 -11.98 36.44
N TYR A 289 2.62 -12.52 35.34
CA TYR A 289 2.32 -13.94 35.22
C TYR A 289 3.57 -14.72 34.82
N THR A 290 4.16 -15.42 35.76
CA THR A 290 5.31 -16.30 35.52
C THR A 290 4.95 -17.76 35.78
N PHE A 291 5.70 -18.70 35.21
CA PHE A 291 5.52 -20.12 35.47
C PHE A 291 5.72 -20.43 36.96
N GLY A 292 6.80 -19.91 37.55
CA GLY A 292 7.09 -20.07 38.99
C GLY A 292 6.01 -19.45 39.88
N GLY A 293 5.55 -18.23 39.55
CA GLY A 293 4.48 -17.57 40.28
C GLY A 293 3.15 -18.32 40.24
N ALA A 294 2.81 -18.95 39.13
CA ALA A 294 1.62 -19.80 39.02
C ALA A 294 1.73 -21.04 39.93
N VAL A 295 2.89 -21.68 39.97
CA VAL A 295 3.15 -22.82 40.85
C VAL A 295 2.99 -22.41 42.32
N ASP A 296 3.62 -21.30 42.74
CA ASP A 296 3.55 -20.82 44.13
C ASP A 296 2.13 -20.45 44.55
N TYR A 297 1.38 -19.76 43.65
CA TYR A 297 -0.01 -19.39 43.92
C TYR A 297 -0.89 -20.61 44.14
N VAL A 298 -0.77 -21.63 43.28
CA VAL A 298 -1.54 -22.87 43.41
C VAL A 298 -1.18 -23.59 44.67
N LEU A 299 0.12 -23.72 45.04
CA LEU A 299 0.54 -24.36 46.27
C LEU A 299 0.05 -23.61 47.52
N ALA A 300 -0.03 -22.29 47.50
CA ALA A 300 -0.54 -21.48 48.59
C ALA A 300 -2.06 -21.58 48.77
N THR A 301 -2.82 -21.87 47.69
CA THR A 301 -4.29 -21.90 47.68
C THR A 301 -4.88 -23.31 47.70
N ALA A 302 -4.06 -24.33 47.38
CA ALA A 302 -4.47 -25.71 47.30
C ALA A 302 -4.41 -26.43 48.67
N SER A 303 -4.83 -27.68 48.70
CA SER A 303 -4.67 -28.55 49.88
C SER A 303 -3.19 -28.71 50.22
N PRO A 304 -2.83 -28.79 51.52
CA PRO A 304 -1.46 -29.03 51.97
C PRO A 304 -0.80 -30.31 51.42
N SER A 305 -1.58 -31.21 50.84
CA SER A 305 -1.12 -32.43 50.19
C SER A 305 -0.83 -32.28 48.69
N THR A 306 -0.96 -31.08 48.12
CA THR A 306 -0.68 -30.86 46.73
C THR A 306 0.81 -30.81 46.46
N ASP A 307 1.31 -31.75 45.64
CA ASP A 307 2.72 -31.82 45.28
C ASP A 307 3.06 -30.78 44.21
N LYS A 308 4.19 -30.12 44.40
CA LYS A 308 4.74 -29.14 43.44
C LYS A 308 4.88 -29.75 42.06
N THR A 309 5.38 -30.97 41.96
CA THR A 309 5.55 -31.68 40.68
C THR A 309 4.24 -31.87 39.93
N ILE A 310 3.14 -32.16 40.62
CA ILE A 310 1.82 -32.30 39.99
C ILE A 310 1.38 -30.97 39.38
N VAL A 311 1.64 -29.84 40.02
CA VAL A 311 1.29 -28.51 39.52
C VAL A 311 2.13 -28.16 38.30
N GLU A 312 3.45 -28.40 38.36
CA GLU A 312 4.38 -28.17 37.22
C GLU A 312 4.03 -29.02 36.00
N ASP A 313 3.73 -30.31 36.19
CA ASP A 313 3.33 -31.23 35.14
C ASP A 313 2.00 -30.80 34.50
N TYR A 314 1.05 -30.34 35.32
CA TYR A 314 -0.24 -29.89 34.82
C TYR A 314 -0.12 -28.58 34.04
N LEU A 315 0.66 -27.60 34.50
CA LEU A 315 1.00 -26.40 33.77
C LEU A 315 1.69 -26.73 32.44
N THR A 316 2.65 -27.63 32.45
CA THR A 316 3.34 -28.11 31.24
C THR A 316 2.36 -28.77 30.27
N LEU A 317 1.39 -29.54 30.73
CA LEU A 317 0.34 -30.12 29.92
C LEU A 317 -0.53 -29.02 29.28
N LEU A 318 -0.91 -27.96 30.01
CA LEU A 318 -1.67 -26.83 29.46
C LEU A 318 -0.88 -26.06 28.39
N ILE A 319 0.45 -25.95 28.59
CA ILE A 319 1.35 -25.34 27.58
C ILE A 319 1.41 -26.24 26.34
N GLN A 320 1.59 -27.54 26.47
CA GLN A 320 1.58 -28.48 25.33
C GLN A 320 0.25 -28.48 24.57
N LYS A 321 -0.87 -28.21 25.25
CA LYS A 321 -2.19 -28.04 24.63
C LYS A 321 -2.42 -26.65 24.04
N SER A 322 -1.44 -25.75 24.19
CA SER A 322 -1.55 -24.33 23.76
C SER A 322 -2.67 -23.55 24.47
N ILE A 323 -3.14 -24.00 25.61
CA ILE A 323 -4.06 -23.28 26.50
C ILE A 323 -3.31 -22.17 27.22
N ILE A 324 -2.08 -22.46 27.64
CA ILE A 324 -1.14 -21.48 28.15
C ILE A 324 -0.03 -21.33 27.13
N THR A 325 0.33 -20.09 26.84
CA THR A 325 1.49 -19.75 26.01
C THR A 325 2.63 -19.32 26.92
N GLU A 326 3.81 -19.87 26.70
CA GLU A 326 5.02 -19.50 27.38
C GLU A 326 5.90 -18.62 26.53
N TYR A 327 6.52 -17.60 27.14
CA TYR A 327 7.38 -16.63 26.44
C TYR A 327 8.43 -16.05 27.38
N LEU A 328 9.47 -15.43 26.86
CA LEU A 328 10.55 -14.81 27.62
C LEU A 328 10.51 -13.29 27.57
N ILE A 329 10.03 -12.75 26.47
CA ILE A 329 10.16 -11.34 26.13
C ILE A 329 8.80 -10.68 26.27
N LYS A 330 8.68 -9.78 27.22
CA LYS A 330 7.46 -9.01 27.44
C LYS A 330 7.28 -7.95 26.38
N ASP A 331 8.33 -7.22 26.07
CA ASP A 331 8.33 -6.19 25.02
C ASP A 331 9.31 -6.54 23.90
N LEU A 332 8.77 -6.84 22.74
CA LEU A 332 9.57 -7.17 21.55
C LEU A 332 10.49 -6.01 21.12
N ASN A 333 10.11 -4.77 21.45
CA ASN A 333 10.94 -3.60 21.15
C ASN A 333 12.17 -3.49 22.08
N HIS A 334 12.12 -4.11 23.25
CA HIS A 334 13.22 -4.18 24.21
C HIS A 334 13.99 -5.50 24.16
N PHE A 335 13.88 -6.23 23.06
CA PHE A 335 14.55 -7.52 22.88
C PHE A 335 16.05 -7.46 23.13
N ALA A 336 16.72 -6.42 22.63
CA ALA A 336 18.16 -6.22 22.86
C ALA A 336 18.49 -6.04 24.36
N GLN A 337 17.67 -5.30 25.11
CA GLN A 337 17.85 -5.11 26.57
C GLN A 337 17.61 -6.40 27.33
N TYR A 338 16.61 -7.18 26.90
CA TYR A 338 16.36 -8.49 27.49
C TYR A 338 17.55 -9.43 27.28
N LEU A 339 18.14 -9.46 26.09
CA LEU A 339 19.33 -10.26 25.79
C LEU A 339 20.53 -9.87 26.66
N LEU A 340 20.70 -8.59 27.00
CA LEU A 340 21.73 -8.14 27.93
C LEU A 340 21.54 -8.72 29.33
N GLY A 341 20.31 -8.94 29.76
CA GLY A 341 19.97 -9.59 31.03
C GLY A 341 20.23 -11.12 31.08
N LEU A 342 20.50 -11.74 29.94
CA LEU A 342 20.80 -13.17 29.83
C LEU A 342 22.32 -13.46 29.89
N SER A 343 23.05 -12.73 30.72
CA SER A 343 24.51 -12.85 30.86
C SER A 343 25.00 -14.27 31.25
N ASP A 344 24.12 -15.10 31.81
CA ASP A 344 24.44 -16.45 32.27
C ASP A 344 24.39 -17.49 31.12
N ILE A 345 23.91 -17.11 29.95
CA ILE A 345 23.81 -18.02 28.81
C ILE A 345 24.98 -17.74 27.84
N HIS A 346 25.94 -18.65 27.85
CA HIS A 346 27.17 -18.59 27.05
C HIS A 346 26.98 -18.99 25.56
N ASP A 347 25.85 -18.67 24.96
CA ASP A 347 25.63 -18.95 23.54
C ASP A 347 26.28 -17.87 22.65
N GLU A 348 27.00 -18.32 21.61
CA GLU A 348 27.68 -17.43 20.67
C GLU A 348 26.68 -16.54 19.91
N LEU A 349 25.46 -17.06 19.64
CA LEU A 349 24.40 -16.30 18.98
C LEU A 349 23.94 -15.14 19.86
N ILE A 350 23.71 -15.39 21.17
CA ILE A 350 23.31 -14.34 22.12
C ILE A 350 24.36 -13.25 22.20
N ARG A 351 25.64 -13.62 22.28
CA ARG A 351 26.73 -12.65 22.30
C ARG A 351 26.80 -11.81 21.01
N LYS A 352 26.51 -12.41 19.84
CA LYS A 352 26.43 -11.66 18.58
C LYS A 352 25.23 -10.72 18.57
N LEU A 353 24.05 -11.17 19.01
CA LEU A 353 22.85 -10.34 19.11
C LEU A 353 22.98 -9.21 20.13
N GLN A 354 23.65 -9.43 21.27
CA GLN A 354 23.94 -8.41 22.29
C GLN A 354 24.83 -7.28 21.77
N ARG A 355 25.69 -7.58 20.78
CA ARG A 355 26.56 -6.57 20.13
C ARG A 355 25.81 -5.71 19.10
N LEU A 356 24.65 -6.16 18.65
CA LEU A 356 23.81 -5.39 17.76
C LEU A 356 23.09 -4.29 18.54
N HIS A 357 23.67 -3.12 18.56
CA HIS A 357 22.95 -1.92 18.99
C HIS A 357 21.92 -1.56 17.92
N LEU A 358 20.74 -2.15 18.04
CA LEU A 358 19.57 -1.79 17.25
C LEU A 358 19.01 -0.50 17.84
N ALA A 359 19.58 0.59 17.42
CA ALA A 359 19.25 1.92 17.87
C ALA A 359 18.95 2.79 16.65
N ARG A 360 18.50 3.97 16.90
CA ARG A 360 18.50 5.03 15.89
C ARG A 360 19.94 5.28 15.46
N ILE A 361 20.18 5.24 14.17
CA ILE A 361 21.50 5.42 13.57
C ILE A 361 21.46 6.51 12.52
N PRO A 362 22.52 7.29 12.38
CA PRO A 362 22.70 8.15 11.24
C PRO A 362 22.66 7.33 9.93
N ARG A 363 22.07 7.88 8.89
CA ARG A 363 21.97 7.23 7.57
C ARG A 363 23.34 6.77 7.04
N THR A 364 24.40 7.47 7.40
CA THR A 364 25.79 7.15 7.05
C THR A 364 26.29 5.84 7.66
N GLU A 365 25.74 5.39 8.78
CA GLU A 365 26.12 4.16 9.47
C GLU A 365 25.35 2.92 8.97
N LEU A 366 24.29 3.11 8.18
CA LEU A 366 23.48 2.03 7.65
C LEU A 366 24.29 0.92 6.96
N PRO A 367 25.33 1.21 6.13
CA PRO A 367 26.14 0.16 5.52
C PRO A 367 26.83 -0.75 6.54
N ALA A 368 27.38 -0.19 7.60
CA ALA A 368 28.06 -0.96 8.65
C ALA A 368 27.09 -1.85 9.43
N VAL A 369 25.90 -1.34 9.75
CA VAL A 369 24.83 -2.11 10.41
C VAL A 369 24.33 -3.22 9.51
N HIS A 370 24.13 -2.95 8.22
CA HIS A 370 23.74 -3.97 7.25
C HIS A 370 24.75 -5.12 7.18
N GLU A 371 26.05 -4.81 7.12
CA GLU A 371 27.11 -5.83 7.12
C GLU A 371 27.16 -6.65 8.40
N GLN A 372 26.96 -6.02 9.57
CA GLN A 372 26.88 -6.72 10.85
C GLN A 372 25.68 -7.68 10.90
N LEU A 373 24.52 -7.24 10.40
CA LEU A 373 23.31 -8.05 10.36
C LEU A 373 23.42 -9.21 9.34
N ALA A 374 24.02 -8.95 8.18
CA ALA A 374 24.27 -9.98 7.17
C ALA A 374 25.27 -11.05 7.65
N ALA A 375 26.23 -10.66 8.50
CA ALA A 375 27.19 -11.57 9.11
C ALA A 375 26.62 -12.43 10.25
N LEU A 376 25.36 -12.19 10.67
CA LEU A 376 24.67 -13.02 11.65
C LEU A 376 24.32 -14.37 11.03
N SER A 377 25.06 -15.41 11.44
CA SER A 377 24.70 -16.80 11.15
C SER A 377 23.49 -17.18 11.99
N LEU A 378 22.29 -16.94 11.46
CA LEU A 378 21.06 -17.35 12.13
C LEU A 378 20.87 -18.88 12.01
N PRO A 379 20.32 -19.54 13.04
CA PRO A 379 19.91 -20.94 12.92
C PRO A 379 18.96 -21.13 11.73
N THR A 380 19.06 -22.28 11.04
CA THR A 380 18.28 -22.55 9.81
C THR A 380 16.76 -22.40 10.03
N GLU A 381 16.26 -22.69 11.23
CA GLU A 381 14.86 -22.53 11.59
C GLU A 381 14.46 -21.06 11.72
N ALA A 382 15.33 -20.22 12.27
CA ALA A 382 15.12 -18.76 12.32
C ALA A 382 15.24 -18.12 10.93
N GLN A 383 16.13 -18.64 10.08
CA GLN A 383 16.23 -18.20 8.67
C GLN A 383 14.99 -18.54 7.85
N LYS A 384 14.41 -19.73 8.05
CA LYS A 384 13.15 -20.13 7.37
C LYS A 384 11.94 -19.34 7.86
N ALA A 385 11.93 -18.91 9.12
CA ALA A 385 10.88 -18.08 9.66
C ALA A 385 10.92 -16.63 9.13
N SER A 386 12.07 -16.17 8.66
CA SER A 386 12.26 -14.87 8.03
C SER A 386 12.27 -15.03 6.49
N GLU A 387 11.12 -15.35 5.86
CA GLU A 387 10.96 -15.21 4.40
C GLU A 387 11.20 -13.74 3.94
N GLU A 388 11.19 -12.80 4.88
CA GLU A 388 11.49 -11.38 4.71
C GLU A 388 12.87 -11.06 5.32
N SER A 389 13.37 -9.86 5.10
CA SER A 389 14.59 -9.35 5.72
C SER A 389 14.59 -9.52 7.25
N PRO A 390 15.72 -9.89 7.90
CA PRO A 390 15.81 -10.07 9.36
C PRO A 390 15.55 -8.78 10.16
N TYR A 391 15.52 -7.63 9.51
CA TYR A 391 15.24 -6.33 10.12
C TYR A 391 14.51 -5.43 9.13
N TYR A 392 13.94 -4.33 9.58
CA TYR A 392 13.38 -3.29 8.74
C TYR A 392 13.80 -1.91 9.22
N ILE A 393 13.63 -0.93 8.35
CA ILE A 393 14.09 0.44 8.55
C ILE A 393 12.90 1.37 8.47
N ASN A 394 12.78 2.27 9.43
CA ASN A 394 12.01 3.48 9.33
C ASN A 394 12.97 4.64 9.04
N THR A 395 12.67 5.43 8.02
CA THR A 395 13.46 6.61 7.65
C THR A 395 12.66 7.85 8.00
N TYR A 396 13.31 8.78 8.69
CA TYR A 396 12.69 10.04 9.12
C TYR A 396 13.15 11.21 8.26
N ASP A 397 12.22 12.13 7.98
CA ASP A 397 12.47 13.33 7.17
C ASP A 397 12.90 14.49 8.07
N ARG A 398 14.12 14.99 7.89
CA ARG A 398 14.67 16.13 8.64
C ARG A 398 14.47 17.47 7.96
N ARG A 399 13.88 17.49 6.77
CA ARG A 399 13.63 18.72 6.04
C ARG A 399 12.63 19.61 6.78
N ASP A 400 12.66 20.90 6.52
CA ASP A 400 11.63 21.80 7.02
C ASP A 400 10.26 21.44 6.42
N LEU A 401 9.36 20.98 7.26
CA LEU A 401 8.02 20.55 6.89
C LEU A 401 6.94 21.60 7.20
N SER A 402 7.31 22.82 7.58
CA SER A 402 6.38 23.92 7.92
C SER A 402 5.42 24.25 6.78
N THR A 403 5.92 24.24 5.53
CA THR A 403 5.11 24.44 4.33
C THR A 403 4.00 23.40 4.22
N HIS A 404 4.27 22.14 4.53
CA HIS A 404 3.27 21.07 4.48
C HIS A 404 2.14 21.28 5.50
N LYS A 405 2.47 21.84 6.68
CA LYS A 405 1.45 22.18 7.68
C LYS A 405 0.51 23.28 7.19
N ALA A 406 1.04 24.30 6.53
CA ALA A 406 0.24 25.37 5.93
C ALA A 406 -0.68 24.82 4.83
N VAL A 407 -0.14 23.97 3.96
CA VAL A 407 -0.90 23.30 2.91
C VAL A 407 -2.00 22.42 3.48
N ALA A 408 -1.70 21.59 4.48
CA ALA A 408 -2.71 20.71 5.07
C ALA A 408 -3.87 21.52 5.66
N ARG A 409 -3.59 22.68 6.26
CA ARG A 409 -4.64 23.59 6.75
C ARG A 409 -5.50 24.18 5.63
N SER A 410 -4.89 24.54 4.50
CA SER A 410 -5.63 25.14 3.37
C SER A 410 -6.62 24.19 2.70
N VAL A 411 -6.38 22.87 2.78
CA VAL A 411 -7.27 21.87 2.16
C VAL A 411 -8.23 21.21 3.19
N TYR A 412 -8.06 21.49 4.46
CA TYR A 412 -8.77 20.78 5.54
C TYR A 412 -10.29 20.95 5.48
N GLU A 413 -10.78 22.16 5.24
CA GLU A 413 -12.22 22.45 5.15
C GLU A 413 -12.86 21.75 3.94
N ASP A 414 -12.17 21.74 2.82
CA ASP A 414 -12.62 21.04 1.61
C ASP A 414 -12.69 19.52 1.84
N LEU A 415 -11.70 18.95 2.55
CA LEU A 415 -11.70 17.54 2.93
C LEU A 415 -12.85 17.23 3.92
N GLN A 416 -13.12 18.11 4.88
CA GLN A 416 -14.26 17.96 5.79
C GLN A 416 -15.59 17.95 5.03
N ALA A 417 -15.76 18.81 4.05
CA ALA A 417 -17.00 18.91 3.27
C ALA A 417 -17.28 17.64 2.46
N VAL A 418 -16.23 16.97 1.96
CA VAL A 418 -16.37 15.75 1.15
C VAL A 418 -16.31 14.45 1.97
N LYS A 419 -15.83 14.49 3.21
CA LYS A 419 -15.72 13.34 4.12
C LYS A 419 -16.98 12.46 4.15
N PRO A 420 -18.22 12.99 4.19
CA PRO A 420 -19.42 12.16 4.27
C PRO A 420 -19.60 11.19 3.10
N PHE A 421 -19.07 11.48 1.91
CA PHE A 421 -19.14 10.56 0.76
C PHE A 421 -18.35 9.26 0.99
N PHE A 422 -17.31 9.31 1.81
CA PHE A 422 -16.41 8.18 2.04
C PHE A 422 -16.83 7.35 3.26
N THR A 423 -17.66 7.89 4.15
CA THR A 423 -18.16 7.18 5.33
C THR A 423 -19.35 6.26 5.02
N VAL A 424 -19.87 6.32 3.79
CA VAL A 424 -20.94 5.43 3.35
C VAL A 424 -20.43 4.01 3.24
N SER A 425 -21.15 3.05 3.82
CA SER A 425 -20.79 1.65 3.69
C SER A 425 -20.91 1.21 2.23
N ASN A 426 -19.76 0.79 1.67
CA ASN A 426 -19.72 0.33 0.31
C ASN A 426 -20.36 -1.05 0.14
N PHE A 427 -20.97 -1.28 -1.02
CA PHE A 427 -21.48 -2.58 -1.46
C PHE A 427 -20.44 -3.70 -1.37
N TYR A 428 -19.16 -3.36 -1.50
CA TYR A 428 -18.05 -4.30 -1.54
C TYR A 428 -17.30 -4.39 -0.21
N ASP A 429 -17.85 -3.79 0.86
CA ASP A 429 -17.21 -3.82 2.16
C ASP A 429 -17.29 -5.23 2.74
N GLN A 430 -16.14 -5.88 2.89
CA GLN A 430 -16.08 -7.20 3.56
C GLN A 430 -16.59 -7.14 5.00
N SER A 431 -16.59 -5.98 5.62
CA SER A 431 -17.19 -5.77 6.94
C SER A 431 -18.70 -5.95 6.92
N TYR A 432 -19.38 -5.73 5.78
CA TYR A 432 -20.82 -5.93 5.64
C TYR A 432 -21.25 -7.37 5.99
N VAL A 433 -20.55 -8.36 5.47
CA VAL A 433 -20.82 -9.78 5.73
C VAL A 433 -20.73 -10.07 7.23
N ILE A 434 -19.67 -9.62 7.85
CA ILE A 434 -19.41 -9.82 9.29
C ILE A 434 -20.44 -9.06 10.13
N LYS A 435 -20.74 -7.82 9.77
CA LYS A 435 -21.73 -6.99 10.44
C LYS A 435 -23.11 -7.61 10.39
N SER A 436 -23.57 -8.02 9.21
CA SER A 436 -24.88 -8.65 9.03
C SER A 436 -24.99 -9.95 9.82
N PHE A 437 -23.98 -10.81 9.80
CA PHE A 437 -23.90 -12.01 10.63
C PHE A 437 -24.06 -11.69 12.12
N ILE A 438 -23.33 -10.69 12.62
CA ILE A 438 -23.39 -10.31 14.05
C ILE A 438 -24.77 -9.76 14.39
N LEU A 439 -25.32 -8.85 13.58
CA LEU A 439 -26.63 -8.24 13.82
C LEU A 439 -27.75 -9.29 13.89
N ASP A 440 -27.77 -10.25 12.97
CA ASP A 440 -28.76 -11.33 12.99
C ASP A 440 -28.63 -12.20 14.24
N ARG A 441 -27.42 -12.48 14.69
CA ARG A 441 -27.18 -13.27 15.91
C ARG A 441 -27.59 -12.53 17.17
N VAL A 442 -27.26 -11.26 17.25
CA VAL A 442 -27.66 -10.39 18.38
C VAL A 442 -29.19 -10.28 18.44
N ALA A 443 -29.86 -10.12 17.28
CA ALA A 443 -31.32 -10.08 17.22
C ALA A 443 -31.97 -11.41 17.67
N GLY A 444 -31.36 -12.53 17.33
CA GLY A 444 -31.84 -13.88 17.72
C GLY A 444 -31.65 -14.24 19.20
N GLN A 445 -30.82 -13.50 19.95
CA GLN A 445 -30.46 -13.80 21.35
C GLN A 445 -30.81 -12.68 22.34
N SER A 446 -32.01 -12.11 22.25
CA SER A 446 -32.47 -11.05 23.18
C SER A 446 -31.60 -9.77 23.25
N GLY A 447 -30.84 -9.47 22.21
CA GLY A 447 -30.17 -8.17 22.04
C GLY A 447 -28.71 -8.04 22.49
N ALA A 448 -28.12 -9.10 23.09
CA ALA A 448 -26.72 -9.09 23.52
C ALA A 448 -26.09 -10.50 23.47
N VAL A 449 -24.86 -10.60 23.02
CA VAL A 449 -24.14 -11.87 22.84
C VAL A 449 -22.69 -11.73 23.33
N PRO A 450 -22.14 -12.70 24.09
CA PRO A 450 -20.72 -12.73 24.41
C PRO A 450 -19.89 -12.81 23.12
N TYR A 451 -18.87 -11.98 23.03
CA TYR A 451 -18.03 -11.91 21.83
C TYR A 451 -17.40 -13.27 21.46
N LEU A 452 -16.90 -14.02 22.45
CA LEU A 452 -16.26 -15.32 22.19
C LEU A 452 -17.24 -16.35 21.58
N ASP A 453 -18.55 -16.26 21.85
CA ASP A 453 -19.54 -17.13 21.25
C ASP A 453 -19.69 -16.87 19.76
N LEU A 454 -19.68 -15.59 19.36
CA LEU A 454 -19.67 -15.18 17.95
C LEU A 454 -18.40 -15.68 17.25
N VAL A 455 -17.24 -15.56 17.89
CA VAL A 455 -15.98 -16.09 17.33
C VAL A 455 -16.07 -17.59 17.13
N CYS A 456 -16.55 -18.33 18.15
CA CYS A 456 -16.67 -19.78 18.08
C CYS A 456 -17.61 -20.21 16.94
N GLU A 457 -18.70 -19.51 16.75
CA GLU A 457 -19.65 -19.82 15.70
C GLU A 457 -19.08 -19.49 14.31
N PHE A 458 -18.52 -18.29 14.14
CA PHE A 458 -17.90 -17.86 12.89
C PHE A 458 -16.81 -18.85 12.45
N MET A 459 -15.96 -19.30 13.39
CA MET A 459 -14.85 -20.20 13.10
C MET A 459 -15.29 -21.63 12.74
N ARG A 460 -16.50 -22.03 13.10
CA ARG A 460 -17.03 -23.34 12.69
C ARG A 460 -17.43 -23.39 11.21
N GLN A 461 -17.97 -22.32 10.66
CA GLN A 461 -18.56 -22.28 9.33
C GLN A 461 -18.24 -20.97 8.58
N PRO A 462 -16.99 -20.57 8.43
CA PRO A 462 -16.66 -19.25 7.89
C PRO A 462 -17.12 -19.09 6.43
N SER A 463 -16.96 -20.12 5.59
CA SER A 463 -17.35 -20.06 4.18
C SER A 463 -18.85 -19.94 4.01
N GLN A 464 -19.62 -20.68 4.80
CA GLN A 464 -21.10 -20.64 4.74
C GLN A 464 -21.63 -19.28 5.22
N ILE A 465 -21.01 -18.67 6.26
CA ILE A 465 -21.39 -17.34 6.72
C ILE A 465 -21.10 -16.31 5.62
N VAL A 466 -19.92 -16.38 5.00
CA VAL A 466 -19.57 -15.47 3.89
C VAL A 466 -20.56 -15.60 2.74
N GLU A 467 -20.99 -16.80 2.39
CA GLU A 467 -21.96 -17.05 1.31
C GLU A 467 -23.37 -16.55 1.67
N ASN A 468 -23.86 -16.85 2.89
CA ASN A 468 -25.21 -16.49 3.33
C ASN A 468 -25.41 -14.97 3.45
N TYR A 469 -24.38 -14.24 3.87
CA TYR A 469 -24.42 -12.78 4.09
C TYR A 469 -23.74 -11.98 2.97
N HIS A 470 -23.52 -12.58 1.81
CA HIS A 470 -22.94 -11.84 0.68
C HIS A 470 -23.88 -10.69 0.25
N PRO A 471 -23.39 -9.47 0.02
CA PRO A 471 -24.25 -8.32 -0.30
C PRO A 471 -25.18 -8.52 -1.49
N SER A 472 -24.74 -9.31 -2.50
CA SER A 472 -25.55 -9.60 -3.68
C SER A 472 -26.79 -10.47 -3.41
N THR A 473 -26.80 -11.23 -2.30
CA THR A 473 -27.89 -12.14 -1.94
C THR A 473 -28.69 -11.68 -0.72
N HIS A 474 -28.06 -10.93 0.18
CA HIS A 474 -28.63 -10.55 1.46
C HIS A 474 -29.37 -9.19 1.42
N ARG A 475 -28.96 -8.25 0.57
CA ARG A 475 -29.64 -6.94 0.43
C ARG A 475 -30.90 -7.03 -0.44
N SER A 476 -31.91 -6.21 -0.13
CA SER A 476 -33.09 -6.07 -1.00
C SER A 476 -32.70 -5.53 -2.38
N GLY A 477 -33.43 -5.95 -3.41
CA GLY A 477 -33.19 -5.48 -4.78
C GLY A 477 -33.30 -3.95 -4.92
N ASP A 478 -34.22 -3.34 -4.20
CA ASP A 478 -34.47 -1.88 -4.23
C ASP A 478 -33.35 -1.09 -3.59
N GLU A 479 -32.81 -1.53 -2.44
CA GLU A 479 -31.67 -0.86 -1.79
C GLU A 479 -30.41 -0.93 -2.64
N ARG A 480 -30.20 -2.06 -3.30
CA ARG A 480 -29.09 -2.25 -4.19
C ARG A 480 -29.20 -1.33 -5.41
N ALA A 481 -30.37 -1.29 -6.06
CA ALA A 481 -30.62 -0.44 -7.22
C ALA A 481 -30.45 1.05 -6.87
N ALA A 482 -30.93 1.50 -5.69
CA ALA A 482 -30.75 2.88 -5.24
C ALA A 482 -29.27 3.22 -5.02
N SER A 483 -28.49 2.33 -4.42
CA SER A 483 -27.06 2.56 -4.20
C SER A 483 -26.26 2.56 -5.50
N GLU A 484 -26.56 1.64 -6.43
CA GLU A 484 -25.95 1.58 -7.75
C GLU A 484 -26.26 2.85 -8.57
N ALA A 485 -27.50 3.33 -8.52
CA ALA A 485 -27.89 4.56 -9.20
C ALA A 485 -27.19 5.80 -8.63
N TRP A 486 -27.06 5.87 -7.30
CA TRP A 486 -26.34 6.97 -6.65
C TRP A 486 -24.84 6.95 -6.99
N LEU A 487 -24.18 5.79 -6.95
CA LEU A 487 -22.77 5.64 -7.34
C LEU A 487 -22.57 6.01 -8.81
N ALA A 488 -23.44 5.56 -9.71
CA ALA A 488 -23.40 5.93 -11.12
C ALA A 488 -23.53 7.45 -11.33
N HIS A 489 -24.36 8.12 -10.50
CA HIS A 489 -24.45 9.58 -10.52
C HIS A 489 -23.14 10.24 -10.06
N LEU A 490 -22.50 9.78 -8.98
CA LEU A 490 -21.21 10.30 -8.52
C LEU A 490 -20.10 10.11 -9.57
N VAL A 491 -20.01 8.93 -10.17
CA VAL A 491 -19.06 8.65 -11.27
C VAL A 491 -19.32 9.56 -12.47
N GLY A 492 -20.58 9.87 -12.78
CA GLY A 492 -20.99 10.77 -13.87
C GLY A 492 -20.64 12.26 -13.65
N CYS A 493 -20.31 12.66 -12.41
CA CYS A 493 -19.93 14.04 -12.13
C CYS A 493 -18.59 14.41 -12.83
N THR A 494 -18.48 15.63 -13.32
CA THR A 494 -17.28 16.16 -13.99
C THR A 494 -17.03 17.61 -13.64
N GLY A 495 -15.79 18.08 -13.80
CA GLY A 495 -15.41 19.46 -13.55
C GLY A 495 -15.26 19.79 -12.07
N THR A 496 -15.74 20.97 -11.63
CA THR A 496 -15.64 21.40 -10.23
C THR A 496 -17.03 21.43 -9.60
N LEU A 497 -17.21 20.69 -8.51
CA LEU A 497 -18.45 20.68 -7.74
C LEU A 497 -18.57 21.95 -6.89
N SER A 498 -19.77 22.52 -6.83
CA SER A 498 -20.14 23.58 -5.89
C SER A 498 -20.61 23.00 -4.56
N ALA A 499 -20.61 23.79 -3.50
CA ALA A 499 -21.17 23.39 -2.20
C ALA A 499 -22.64 22.96 -2.27
N SER A 500 -23.44 23.62 -3.15
CA SER A 500 -24.84 23.22 -3.37
C SER A 500 -24.98 21.85 -4.04
N GLN A 501 -24.09 21.53 -4.98
CA GLN A 501 -24.05 20.19 -5.60
C GLN A 501 -23.63 19.13 -4.59
N ILE A 502 -22.62 19.40 -3.75
CA ILE A 502 -22.23 18.50 -2.64
C ILE A 502 -23.45 18.22 -1.75
N SER A 503 -24.13 19.26 -1.27
CA SER A 503 -25.32 19.12 -0.42
C SER A 503 -26.45 18.32 -1.12
N SER A 504 -26.67 18.56 -2.42
CA SER A 504 -27.66 17.83 -3.21
C SER A 504 -27.30 16.34 -3.35
N LEU A 505 -26.03 16.01 -3.64
CA LEU A 505 -25.55 14.65 -3.76
C LEU A 505 -25.64 13.88 -2.44
N LEU A 506 -25.30 14.54 -1.31
CA LEU A 506 -25.43 13.96 0.02
C LEU A 506 -26.90 13.71 0.41
N SER A 507 -27.82 14.60 0.02
CA SER A 507 -29.26 14.43 0.30
C SER A 507 -29.89 13.26 -0.48
N GLN A 508 -29.30 12.86 -1.59
CA GLN A 508 -29.71 11.73 -2.43
C GLN A 508 -29.06 10.41 -2.00
N GLN A 509 -28.15 10.49 -1.03
CA GLN A 509 -27.48 9.31 -0.51
C GLN A 509 -28.49 8.31 0.02
N PRO A 510 -28.45 7.04 -0.41
CA PRO A 510 -29.30 6.01 0.17
C PRO A 510 -29.09 5.98 1.69
N ARG A 511 -30.15 5.80 2.44
CA ARG A 511 -30.06 5.59 3.90
C ARG A 511 -29.38 4.25 4.20
N SER A 512 -28.18 4.07 3.72
CA SER A 512 -27.31 3.05 4.23
C SER A 512 -26.81 3.54 5.59
N GLU A 513 -26.79 2.66 6.53
CA GLU A 513 -26.29 2.84 7.88
C GLU A 513 -25.00 3.65 7.83
N SER A 514 -25.07 4.92 8.22
CA SER A 514 -23.86 5.74 8.29
C SER A 514 -22.91 5.07 9.29
N LYS A 515 -21.74 4.69 8.85
CA LYS A 515 -20.67 4.44 9.81
C LYS A 515 -20.53 5.74 10.57
N GLY A 516 -20.54 5.67 11.90
CA GLY A 516 -20.50 6.86 12.73
C GLY A 516 -19.36 7.81 12.38
N ASP A 517 -19.19 8.86 13.14
CA ASP A 517 -18.16 9.90 13.04
C ASP A 517 -16.73 9.30 13.09
N ASP A 518 -16.38 8.52 12.07
CA ASP A 518 -15.05 7.94 11.96
C ASP A 518 -14.10 9.02 11.48
N ASP A 519 -13.02 9.20 12.22
CA ASP A 519 -11.91 10.00 11.72
C ASP A 519 -11.34 9.33 10.48
N LEU A 520 -11.20 10.06 9.39
CA LEU A 520 -10.61 9.59 8.15
C LEU A 520 -9.21 10.17 7.97
N CYS A 521 -8.32 9.35 7.44
CA CYS A 521 -7.00 9.79 6.98
C CYS A 521 -6.99 9.83 5.46
N PHE A 522 -6.97 11.04 4.91
CA PHE A 522 -6.82 11.30 3.48
C PHE A 522 -5.35 11.29 3.12
N ASN A 523 -4.98 10.51 2.11
CA ASN A 523 -3.62 10.40 1.63
C ASN A 523 -3.53 10.84 0.16
N GLY A 524 -2.56 11.71 -0.15
CA GLY A 524 -2.31 12.13 -1.51
C GLY A 524 -1.21 13.16 -1.65
N PRO A 525 -0.68 13.34 -2.87
CA PRO A 525 0.29 14.40 -3.16
C PRO A 525 -0.40 15.77 -3.34
N PHE A 526 0.40 16.81 -3.15
CA PHE A 526 -0.04 18.21 -3.32
C PHE A 526 0.75 18.90 -4.44
N ASP A 527 0.05 19.64 -5.30
CA ASP A 527 0.63 20.50 -6.33
C ASP A 527 0.94 21.88 -5.71
N TYR A 528 2.21 22.16 -5.47
CA TYR A 528 2.66 23.40 -4.81
C TYR A 528 2.55 24.65 -5.69
N VAL A 529 2.29 24.46 -6.99
CA VAL A 529 2.11 25.56 -7.94
C VAL A 529 0.64 25.87 -8.17
N LYS A 530 -0.19 24.81 -8.35
CA LYS A 530 -1.64 24.96 -8.59
C LYS A 530 -2.45 25.08 -7.30
N GLY A 531 -1.89 24.69 -6.15
CA GLY A 531 -2.61 24.64 -4.88
C GLY A 531 -3.66 23.53 -4.82
N VAL A 532 -3.40 22.37 -5.45
CA VAL A 532 -4.35 21.26 -5.56
C VAL A 532 -3.83 20.03 -4.79
N TYR A 533 -4.67 19.48 -3.94
CA TYR A 533 -4.46 18.20 -3.26
C TYR A 533 -5.10 17.07 -4.06
N TYR A 534 -4.31 16.12 -4.52
CA TYR A 534 -4.79 14.98 -5.30
C TYR A 534 -5.09 13.79 -4.40
N LEU A 535 -6.35 13.49 -4.19
CA LEU A 535 -6.76 12.34 -3.40
C LEU A 535 -6.28 11.04 -4.04
N ALA A 536 -5.55 10.21 -3.27
CA ALA A 536 -5.03 8.93 -3.74
C ALA A 536 -5.64 7.75 -2.97
N ASN A 537 -5.69 7.83 -1.63
CA ASN A 537 -6.24 6.79 -0.78
C ASN A 537 -6.93 7.42 0.43
N ILE A 538 -7.89 6.68 0.99
CA ILE A 538 -8.62 7.07 2.18
C ILE A 538 -8.60 5.90 3.14
N PHE A 539 -8.24 6.18 4.38
CA PHE A 539 -8.09 5.16 5.42
C PHE A 539 -8.78 5.61 6.69
N THR A 540 -8.96 4.69 7.62
CA THR A 540 -9.30 5.06 8.99
C THR A 540 -8.20 5.93 9.58
N GLY A 541 -8.60 6.98 10.27
CA GLY A 541 -7.71 7.91 10.98
C GLY A 541 -7.22 7.38 12.33
N ARG A 542 -7.18 8.25 13.33
CA ARG A 542 -6.82 7.98 14.72
C ARG A 542 -5.39 7.51 14.93
N GLY A 543 -4.47 8.09 14.16
CA GLY A 543 -3.05 7.81 14.29
C GLY A 543 -2.62 6.49 13.65
N ARG A 544 -3.47 5.81 12.90
CA ARG A 544 -3.18 4.50 12.32
C ARG A 544 -1.84 4.45 11.61
N PHE A 545 -1.57 5.40 10.73
CA PHE A 545 -0.33 5.39 9.95
C PHE A 545 0.87 5.96 10.70
N ALA A 546 0.63 6.80 11.69
CA ALA A 546 1.68 7.35 12.53
C ALA A 546 2.18 6.36 13.58
N ALA A 547 1.30 5.50 14.09
CA ALA A 547 1.59 4.61 15.20
C ALA A 547 2.87 3.78 15.02
N ARG A 548 3.13 3.29 13.80
CA ARG A 548 4.35 2.54 13.50
C ARG A 548 5.63 3.36 13.71
N PHE A 549 5.63 4.63 13.31
CA PHE A 549 6.80 5.50 13.35
C PHE A 549 7.01 6.18 14.70
N LEU A 550 6.07 6.01 15.61
CA LEU A 550 6.09 6.62 16.94
C LEU A 550 6.51 5.64 18.05
N LEU A 551 6.81 4.39 17.71
CA LEU A 551 7.16 3.31 18.63
C LEU A 551 8.23 3.71 19.66
N ASN A 552 9.29 4.39 19.22
CA ASN A 552 10.44 4.76 20.05
C ASN A 552 10.58 6.27 20.28
N GLN A 553 9.57 7.06 19.89
CA GLN A 553 9.66 8.53 19.91
C GLN A 553 9.24 9.17 21.24
N GLY A 554 8.83 8.38 22.25
CA GLY A 554 8.27 8.94 23.49
C GLY A 554 7.01 9.78 23.24
N PHE A 555 6.34 9.54 22.11
CA PHE A 555 5.14 10.27 21.72
C PHE A 555 4.10 10.18 22.83
N ARG A 556 3.69 11.33 23.33
CA ARG A 556 2.57 11.38 24.27
C ARG A 556 1.33 10.92 23.56
N ARG A 557 0.58 10.00 24.17
CA ARG A 557 -0.59 9.32 23.66
C ARG A 557 -1.47 10.20 22.80
N TYR A 558 -1.94 9.63 21.72
CA TYR A 558 -2.92 10.25 20.85
C TYR A 558 -4.13 10.69 21.70
N LYS A 559 -4.48 11.98 21.64
CA LYS A 559 -5.69 12.48 22.25
C LYS A 559 -6.79 12.45 21.18
N PRO A 560 -7.70 11.46 21.23
CA PRO A 560 -8.84 11.46 20.33
C PRO A 560 -9.68 12.71 20.51
N MET A 561 -10.47 13.10 19.52
CA MET A 561 -11.54 14.09 19.74
C MET A 561 -12.41 13.63 20.90
N ALA A 562 -12.96 14.58 21.63
CA ALA A 562 -13.80 14.31 22.80
C ALA A 562 -14.67 13.09 22.53
N CYS A 563 -14.43 12.02 23.28
CA CYS A 563 -15.28 10.85 23.19
C CYS A 563 -16.70 11.29 23.44
N GLU A 564 -17.64 10.76 22.65
CA GLU A 564 -19.05 10.81 23.08
C GLU A 564 -19.10 10.30 24.50
N ASP A 565 -19.86 10.98 25.38
CA ASP A 565 -19.97 10.62 26.78
C ASP A 565 -20.26 9.11 26.91
N GLY A 566 -19.40 8.40 27.63
CA GLY A 566 -19.54 6.96 27.90
C GLY A 566 -18.79 6.00 26.98
N TRP A 567 -18.11 6.46 25.92
CA TRP A 567 -17.27 5.60 25.08
C TRP A 567 -15.83 5.55 25.56
N LEU A 568 -15.20 4.39 25.42
CA LEU A 568 -13.79 4.16 25.71
C LEU A 568 -13.05 3.77 24.43
N ASP A 569 -12.03 4.56 24.08
CA ASP A 569 -11.15 4.20 22.95
C ASP A 569 -10.18 3.08 23.35
N VAL A 570 -10.18 2.03 22.55
CA VAL A 570 -9.43 0.80 22.80
C VAL A 570 -8.60 0.45 21.56
N GLN A 571 -7.31 0.27 21.73
CA GLN A 571 -6.42 -0.17 20.66
C GLN A 571 -6.37 -1.70 20.61
N LEU A 572 -6.60 -2.26 19.41
CA LEU A 572 -6.42 -3.69 19.19
C LEU A 572 -4.93 -4.04 19.09
N ALA A 573 -4.47 -4.87 19.99
CA ALA A 573 -3.16 -5.47 19.94
C ALA A 573 -3.24 -6.77 19.13
N VAL A 574 -2.84 -6.69 17.85
CA VAL A 574 -2.91 -7.81 16.92
C VAL A 574 -1.52 -8.40 16.74
N PRO A 575 -1.27 -9.64 17.19
CA PRO A 575 0.02 -10.29 17.08
C PRO A 575 0.22 -10.84 15.66
N LEU A 576 0.61 -9.97 14.73
CA LEU A 576 0.98 -10.40 13.40
C LEU A 576 2.48 -10.68 13.35
N LYS A 577 2.87 -11.77 12.69
CA LYS A 577 4.26 -12.19 12.52
C LYS A 577 5.07 -11.28 11.57
N ASN A 578 4.57 -10.10 11.25
CA ASN A 578 5.28 -9.16 10.41
C ASN A 578 5.34 -7.77 11.06
N ASN A 579 6.37 -7.04 10.71
CA ASN A 579 6.65 -5.71 11.27
C ASN A 579 5.59 -4.64 10.93
N ARG A 580 4.67 -4.93 10.00
CA ARG A 580 3.60 -4.00 9.62
C ARG A 580 2.55 -3.84 10.71
N SER A 581 2.57 -4.71 11.71
CA SER A 581 1.67 -4.68 12.87
C SER A 581 2.34 -4.19 14.16
N CYS A 582 3.66 -3.98 14.16
CA CYS A 582 4.33 -3.35 15.28
C CYS A 582 3.99 -1.86 15.29
N VAL A 583 3.15 -1.45 16.25
CA VAL A 583 2.67 -0.07 16.41
C VAL A 583 2.80 0.35 17.87
N ALA A 584 3.03 1.65 18.08
CA ALA A 584 3.04 2.21 19.42
C ALA A 584 1.67 2.08 20.10
N ALA A 585 1.66 2.04 21.42
CA ALA A 585 0.44 2.20 22.20
C ALA A 585 -0.01 3.67 22.14
N MET A 586 -0.89 3.97 21.18
CA MET A 586 -1.44 5.31 20.98
C MET A 586 -2.55 5.65 21.98
N PHE A 587 -3.24 4.64 22.51
CA PHE A 587 -4.33 4.79 23.47
C PHE A 587 -3.94 4.22 24.84
N ALA A 588 -4.62 4.68 25.87
CA ALA A 588 -4.40 4.19 27.25
C ALA A 588 -4.88 2.76 27.44
N THR A 589 -5.91 2.33 26.69
CA THR A 589 -6.53 1.03 26.84
C THR A 589 -6.21 0.15 25.64
N GLY A 590 -5.76 -1.08 25.88
CA GLY A 590 -5.54 -2.12 24.91
C GLY A 590 -6.54 -3.27 25.01
N CYS A 591 -6.73 -4.00 23.92
CA CYS A 591 -7.49 -5.23 23.86
C CYS A 591 -6.84 -6.21 22.89
N GLY A 592 -6.76 -7.48 23.27
CA GLY A 592 -6.22 -8.54 22.43
C GLY A 592 -6.28 -9.89 23.08
N PHE A 593 -6.03 -10.93 22.28
CA PHE A 593 -6.07 -12.31 22.76
C PHE A 593 -4.78 -12.76 23.46
N GLU A 594 -3.68 -12.07 23.23
CA GLU A 594 -2.39 -12.38 23.84
C GLU A 594 -2.00 -11.27 24.84
N ARG A 595 -2.02 -11.57 26.11
CA ARG A 595 -1.64 -10.65 27.18
C ARG A 595 -0.17 -10.22 27.16
N ARG A 596 0.67 -10.89 26.36
CA ARG A 596 2.06 -10.46 26.15
C ARG A 596 2.18 -9.00 25.67
N TYR A 597 1.11 -8.43 25.08
CA TYR A 597 1.06 -7.05 24.60
C TYR A 597 0.40 -6.07 25.57
N ASP A 598 0.00 -6.51 26.77
CA ASP A 598 -0.75 -5.68 27.72
C ASP A 598 0.11 -4.62 28.41
N TYR A 599 1.43 -4.83 28.51
CA TYR A 599 2.37 -3.96 29.22
C TYR A 599 2.49 -2.54 28.62
N ASN A 600 2.12 -2.35 27.37
CA ASN A 600 2.12 -1.04 26.72
C ASN A 600 0.92 -0.17 27.10
N PHE A 601 -0.07 -0.74 27.79
CA PHE A 601 -1.35 -0.11 28.10
C PHE A 601 -1.54 0.06 29.59
N GLU A 602 -2.21 1.15 29.99
CA GLU A 602 -2.58 1.36 31.39
C GLU A 602 -3.72 0.42 31.82
N ARG A 603 -4.59 0.09 30.86
CA ARG A 603 -5.72 -0.80 31.04
C ARG A 603 -5.75 -1.84 29.92
N TRP A 604 -6.04 -3.08 30.29
CA TRP A 604 -6.24 -4.15 29.32
C TRP A 604 -7.64 -4.73 29.40
N ILE A 605 -8.28 -4.88 28.24
CA ILE A 605 -9.58 -5.54 28.11
C ILE A 605 -9.36 -6.91 27.48
N ASP A 606 -9.71 -7.95 28.20
CA ASP A 606 -9.70 -9.31 27.67
C ASP A 606 -10.92 -9.52 26.76
N PRO A 607 -10.78 -10.11 25.56
CA PRO A 607 -11.90 -10.37 24.68
C PRO A 607 -13.05 -11.17 25.28
N SER A 608 -12.80 -12.00 26.32
CA SER A 608 -13.84 -12.70 27.06
C SER A 608 -14.78 -11.79 27.85
N GLN A 609 -14.38 -10.53 28.08
CA GLN A 609 -15.16 -9.52 28.79
C GLN A 609 -16.02 -8.68 27.85
N ILE A 610 -15.91 -8.89 26.54
CA ILE A 610 -16.65 -8.11 25.53
C ILE A 610 -18.02 -8.72 25.31
N ILE A 611 -19.04 -7.90 25.47
CA ILE A 611 -20.42 -8.17 25.05
C ILE A 611 -20.69 -7.40 23.76
N VAL A 612 -21.33 -8.05 22.82
CA VAL A 612 -21.71 -7.47 21.53
C VAL A 612 -23.22 -7.23 21.53
N GLU A 613 -23.60 -6.02 21.20
CA GLU A 613 -24.99 -5.54 21.18
C GLU A 613 -25.31 -4.96 19.78
N ALA A 614 -26.60 -4.83 19.47
CA ALA A 614 -27.08 -4.10 18.31
C ALA A 614 -27.80 -2.84 18.78
N LYS A 615 -27.39 -1.66 18.25
CA LYS A 615 -28.04 -0.39 18.54
C LYS A 615 -28.15 0.41 17.22
N ASP A 616 -29.37 0.75 16.84
CA ASP A 616 -29.66 1.55 15.65
C ASP A 616 -29.02 0.96 14.36
N GLY A 617 -29.06 -0.37 14.20
CA GLY A 617 -28.47 -1.08 13.07
C GLY A 617 -26.93 -1.16 13.08
N ARG A 618 -26.30 -0.77 14.20
CA ARG A 618 -24.85 -0.81 14.41
C ARG A 618 -24.46 -1.92 15.36
N VAL A 619 -23.28 -2.47 15.17
CA VAL A 619 -22.64 -3.39 16.12
C VAL A 619 -21.92 -2.56 17.20
N VAL A 620 -22.29 -2.77 18.43
CA VAL A 620 -21.73 -2.05 19.56
C VAL A 620 -21.05 -3.04 20.51
N TYR A 621 -19.87 -2.69 20.96
CA TYR A 621 -19.09 -3.51 21.90
C TYR A 621 -19.13 -2.85 23.28
N ARG A 622 -19.29 -3.67 24.34
CA ARG A 622 -19.34 -3.23 25.73
C ARG A 622 -18.40 -4.07 26.59
N ASP A 623 -17.67 -3.41 27.47
CA ASP A 623 -16.94 -4.12 28.53
C ASP A 623 -17.93 -4.59 29.61
N SER A 624 -18.07 -5.88 29.79
CA SER A 624 -18.99 -6.48 30.77
C SER A 624 -18.67 -6.11 32.23
N LYS A 625 -17.41 -5.77 32.54
CA LYS A 625 -16.98 -5.39 33.90
C LYS A 625 -17.33 -3.94 34.24
N SER A 626 -17.05 -3.02 33.33
CA SER A 626 -17.27 -1.59 33.59
C SER A 626 -18.59 -1.06 33.03
N GLY A 627 -19.24 -1.80 32.13
CA GLY A 627 -20.41 -1.34 31.41
C GLY A 627 -20.14 -0.27 30.33
N GLN A 628 -18.88 0.11 30.11
CA GLN A 628 -18.50 1.13 29.13
C GLN A 628 -18.63 0.61 27.70
N LEU A 629 -19.07 1.46 26.81
CA LEU A 629 -19.06 1.21 25.38
C LEU A 629 -17.62 1.31 24.85
N LEU A 630 -17.23 0.39 23.97
CA LEU A 630 -15.87 0.28 23.45
C LEU A 630 -15.82 0.73 22.00
N ARG A 631 -14.92 1.66 21.70
CA ARG A 631 -14.56 2.04 20.35
C ARG A 631 -13.22 1.35 20.02
N LEU A 632 -13.29 0.32 19.19
CA LEU A 632 -12.14 -0.51 18.88
C LEU A 632 -11.35 0.08 17.71
N ASN A 633 -10.05 0.33 17.91
CA ASN A 633 -9.16 0.97 16.97
C ASN A 633 -8.06 0.00 16.53
N TYR A 634 -7.97 -0.27 15.24
CA TYR A 634 -6.88 -1.04 14.65
C TYR A 634 -5.89 -0.11 13.96
N LEU A 635 -4.64 -0.08 14.43
CA LEU A 635 -3.61 0.87 13.97
C LEU A 635 -2.54 0.25 13.05
N GLY A 636 -2.67 -1.04 12.72
CA GLY A 636 -1.67 -1.74 11.92
C GLY A 636 -1.76 -1.43 10.41
N TYR A 637 -0.65 -1.64 9.69
CA TYR A 637 -0.57 -1.46 8.23
C TYR A 637 -1.15 -2.61 7.41
N VAL A 638 -1.38 -3.78 8.04
CA VAL A 638 -2.05 -4.89 7.38
C VAL A 638 -3.52 -4.56 7.23
N LEU A 639 -4.08 -4.73 6.04
CA LEU A 639 -5.51 -4.47 5.82
C LEU A 639 -6.35 -5.41 6.68
N ALA A 640 -7.46 -4.91 7.24
CA ALA A 640 -8.34 -5.66 8.13
C ALA A 640 -8.83 -6.98 7.49
N GLN A 641 -9.00 -7.01 6.18
CA GLN A 641 -9.36 -8.23 5.43
C GLN A 641 -8.36 -9.39 5.55
N TYR A 642 -7.09 -9.09 5.86
CA TYR A 642 -6.04 -10.09 6.06
C TYR A 642 -5.80 -10.43 7.53
N LEU A 643 -6.53 -9.79 8.44
CA LEU A 643 -6.47 -10.13 9.86
C LEU A 643 -7.11 -11.50 10.11
N PRO A 644 -6.69 -12.17 11.17
CA PRO A 644 -7.37 -13.39 11.63
C PRO A 644 -8.86 -13.12 11.89
N PRO A 645 -9.75 -14.08 11.61
CA PRO A 645 -11.21 -13.90 11.69
C PRO A 645 -11.72 -13.33 13.03
N HIS A 646 -11.11 -13.76 14.14
CA HIS A 646 -11.45 -13.28 15.47
C HIS A 646 -11.16 -11.79 15.69
N TYR A 647 -10.18 -11.20 15.00
CA TYR A 647 -9.99 -9.74 14.99
C TYR A 647 -10.94 -9.03 14.03
N LYS A 648 -11.28 -9.67 12.90
CA LYS A 648 -12.27 -9.08 11.97
C LYS A 648 -13.63 -8.86 12.62
N LEU A 649 -14.07 -9.79 13.47
CA LEU A 649 -15.32 -9.65 14.23
C LEU A 649 -15.32 -8.45 15.18
N LEU A 650 -14.15 -8.01 15.69
CA LEU A 650 -14.03 -6.79 16.49
C LEU A 650 -14.05 -5.50 15.65
N LEU A 651 -13.93 -5.64 14.34
CA LEU A 651 -13.92 -4.53 13.39
C LEU A 651 -15.16 -4.48 12.49
N ALA A 652 -16.25 -5.14 12.90
CA ALA A 652 -17.46 -5.29 12.09
C ALA A 652 -18.08 -3.95 11.64
N ASP A 653 -18.01 -2.93 12.48
CA ASP A 653 -18.49 -1.58 12.18
C ASP A 653 -17.37 -0.63 11.70
N HIS A 654 -16.20 -1.17 11.36
CA HIS A 654 -15.01 -0.42 11.04
C HIS A 654 -14.57 -0.68 9.62
N ALA A 655 -14.49 0.36 8.78
CA ALA A 655 -13.83 0.23 7.48
C ALA A 655 -12.33 0.50 7.66
N ASP A 656 -11.55 -0.30 6.96
CA ASP A 656 -10.10 -0.22 7.00
C ASP A 656 -9.55 0.70 5.90
N VAL A 657 -10.07 0.49 4.69
CA VAL A 657 -9.81 1.30 3.50
C VAL A 657 -11.16 1.71 2.94
N TYR A 658 -11.30 2.99 2.66
CA TYR A 658 -12.50 3.53 2.07
C TYR A 658 -12.31 3.63 0.57
N ILE A 659 -13.30 3.13 -0.19
CA ILE A 659 -13.30 3.25 -1.64
C ILE A 659 -13.71 4.68 -2.00
N ASN A 660 -13.00 5.27 -2.94
CA ASN A 660 -13.39 6.55 -3.50
C ASN A 660 -14.63 6.35 -4.42
N PRO A 661 -15.82 6.83 -4.04
CA PRO A 661 -17.03 6.59 -4.81
C PRO A 661 -17.09 7.39 -6.12
N PHE A 662 -16.16 8.33 -6.33
CA PHE A 662 -16.05 9.09 -7.56
C PHE A 662 -15.17 8.41 -8.61
N GLU A 663 -14.40 7.37 -8.23
CA GLU A 663 -13.56 6.64 -9.17
C GLU A 663 -14.40 5.78 -10.13
N ASP A 664 -14.07 5.90 -11.41
CA ASP A 664 -14.60 5.05 -12.46
C ASP A 664 -13.56 3.98 -12.80
N ILE A 665 -13.78 2.76 -12.29
CA ILE A 665 -12.91 1.62 -12.58
C ILE A 665 -13.57 0.81 -13.70
N PRO A 666 -12.99 0.78 -14.92
CA PRO A 666 -13.52 0.02 -16.03
C PRO A 666 -13.73 -1.46 -15.65
N GLN A 667 -14.85 -2.02 -16.07
CA GLN A 667 -15.16 -3.44 -15.86
C GLN A 667 -14.55 -4.29 -16.97
N GLU A 668 -14.26 -5.56 -16.66
CA GLU A 668 -13.91 -6.56 -17.68
C GLU A 668 -15.15 -7.37 -18.07
N PRO A 669 -15.35 -7.66 -19.36
CA PRO A 669 -14.51 -7.30 -20.51
C PRO A 669 -14.64 -5.82 -20.87
N PHE A 670 -13.48 -5.17 -21.17
CA PHE A 670 -13.46 -3.81 -21.65
C PHE A 670 -13.60 -3.80 -23.19
N GLU A 671 -14.72 -3.25 -23.69
CA GLU A 671 -15.10 -3.33 -25.10
C GLU A 671 -14.75 -2.09 -25.92
N ALA A 672 -14.60 -0.94 -25.28
CA ALA A 672 -14.23 0.29 -25.95
C ALA A 672 -12.72 0.31 -26.30
N GLU A 673 -12.34 1.01 -27.38
CA GLU A 673 -10.93 1.20 -27.68
C GLU A 673 -10.24 2.10 -26.65
N VAL A 674 -10.79 3.30 -26.42
CA VAL A 674 -10.30 4.28 -25.44
C VAL A 674 -11.49 4.97 -24.80
N VAL A 675 -11.46 5.09 -23.48
CA VAL A 675 -12.43 5.86 -22.70
C VAL A 675 -11.69 6.89 -21.86
N HIS A 676 -12.10 8.14 -21.96
CA HIS A 676 -11.59 9.23 -21.15
C HIS A 676 -12.56 9.54 -20.00
N THR A 677 -12.05 9.51 -18.79
CA THR A 677 -12.76 9.95 -17.57
C THR A 677 -12.11 11.26 -17.11
N PRO A 678 -12.82 12.39 -17.16
CA PRO A 678 -12.27 13.68 -16.78
C PRO A 678 -12.04 13.81 -15.29
N ALA A 679 -11.16 14.72 -14.89
CA ALA A 679 -10.93 15.05 -13.49
C ALA A 679 -12.18 15.65 -12.83
N LEU A 680 -12.30 15.44 -11.51
CA LEU A 680 -13.35 16.00 -10.68
C LEU A 680 -12.75 16.70 -9.47
N TYR A 681 -13.20 17.90 -9.18
CA TYR A 681 -12.67 18.73 -8.11
C TYR A 681 -13.78 19.19 -7.15
N TYR A 682 -13.40 19.46 -5.92
CA TYR A 682 -14.14 20.29 -4.98
C TYR A 682 -13.17 21.22 -4.24
N GLY A 683 -13.36 22.52 -4.38
CA GLY A 683 -12.39 23.50 -3.87
C GLY A 683 -10.98 23.21 -4.35
N SER A 684 -10.06 23.03 -3.42
CA SER A 684 -8.66 22.69 -3.65
C SER A 684 -8.38 21.18 -3.72
N VAL A 685 -9.41 20.33 -3.65
CA VAL A 685 -9.25 18.86 -3.63
C VAL A 685 -9.65 18.26 -4.98
N CYS A 686 -8.75 17.53 -5.60
CA CYS A 686 -9.02 16.66 -6.74
C CYS A 686 -9.56 15.33 -6.21
N LEU A 687 -10.88 15.12 -6.32
CA LEU A 687 -11.58 13.91 -5.88
C LEU A 687 -11.32 12.72 -6.80
N ARG A 688 -11.16 12.98 -8.09
CA ARG A 688 -10.83 12.01 -9.11
C ARG A 688 -9.87 12.64 -10.11
N ARG A 689 -8.73 12.00 -10.35
CA ARG A 689 -7.80 12.41 -11.41
C ARG A 689 -8.36 12.08 -12.77
N GLN A 690 -7.99 12.85 -13.79
CA GLN A 690 -8.28 12.44 -15.15
C GLN A 690 -7.57 11.14 -15.48
N GLN A 691 -8.23 10.30 -16.26
CA GLN A 691 -7.69 9.01 -16.67
C GLN A 691 -8.19 8.60 -18.05
N TRP A 692 -7.39 7.78 -18.71
CA TRP A 692 -7.74 7.13 -19.98
C TRP A 692 -7.62 5.63 -19.82
N ALA A 693 -8.71 4.92 -20.08
CA ALA A 693 -8.72 3.48 -20.15
C ALA A 693 -8.56 3.05 -21.59
N PHE A 694 -7.54 2.29 -21.89
CA PHE A 694 -7.23 1.76 -23.22
C PHE A 694 -7.53 0.28 -23.26
N ALA A 695 -8.16 -0.23 -24.33
CA ALA A 695 -8.20 -1.66 -24.56
C ALA A 695 -6.78 -2.21 -24.66
N ARG A 696 -6.55 -3.36 -24.03
CA ARG A 696 -5.22 -4.01 -24.05
C ARG A 696 -4.72 -4.22 -25.50
N SER A 697 -5.61 -4.54 -26.45
CA SER A 697 -5.30 -4.81 -27.85
C SER A 697 -4.66 -3.63 -28.60
N ILE A 698 -4.91 -2.40 -28.17
CA ILE A 698 -4.28 -1.19 -28.79
C ILE A 698 -2.75 -1.27 -28.73
N PHE A 699 -2.21 -1.92 -27.71
CA PHE A 699 -0.76 -2.06 -27.50
C PHE A 699 -0.15 -3.25 -28.26
N ASP A 700 -0.94 -4.00 -29.03
CA ASP A 700 -0.41 -5.11 -29.85
C ASP A 700 0.54 -4.63 -30.95
N VAL A 701 0.41 -3.36 -31.34
CA VAL A 701 1.36 -2.69 -32.24
C VAL A 701 2.81 -2.69 -31.72
N LEU A 702 3.00 -2.90 -30.41
CA LEU A 702 4.32 -3.01 -29.78
C LEU A 702 4.83 -4.46 -29.72
N ARG A 703 3.99 -5.46 -30.08
CA ARG A 703 4.40 -6.86 -30.13
C ARG A 703 5.28 -7.08 -31.36
N GLY A 704 6.36 -7.81 -31.18
CA GLY A 704 7.30 -8.12 -32.28
C GLY A 704 8.22 -6.99 -32.70
N GLU A 705 8.13 -5.83 -32.09
CA GLU A 705 9.08 -4.75 -32.32
C GLU A 705 10.37 -5.03 -31.54
N GLU A 706 11.46 -5.31 -32.24
CA GLU A 706 12.75 -5.65 -31.66
C GLU A 706 13.53 -4.40 -31.22
N ASN A 707 13.31 -3.25 -31.88
CA ASN A 707 13.99 -2.02 -31.55
C ASN A 707 13.26 -1.24 -30.45
N ILE A 708 13.84 -1.16 -29.25
CA ILE A 708 13.24 -0.49 -28.10
C ILE A 708 13.02 1.02 -28.34
N LEU A 709 13.85 1.65 -29.16
CA LEU A 709 13.70 3.07 -29.49
C LEU A 709 12.48 3.28 -30.40
N SER A 710 12.24 2.38 -31.35
CA SER A 710 11.01 2.35 -32.16
C SER A 710 9.77 2.11 -31.28
N CYS A 711 9.84 1.20 -30.31
CA CYS A 711 8.79 1.00 -29.31
C CYS A 711 8.49 2.28 -28.52
N THR A 712 9.53 2.99 -28.08
CA THR A 712 9.42 4.25 -27.32
C THR A 712 8.69 5.31 -28.13
N VAL A 713 9.10 5.53 -29.38
CA VAL A 713 8.46 6.48 -30.29
C VAL A 713 7.00 6.11 -30.56
N ARG A 714 6.73 4.84 -30.84
CA ARG A 714 5.37 4.35 -31.13
C ARG A 714 4.44 4.49 -29.94
N LEU A 715 4.88 4.09 -28.75
CA LEU A 715 4.07 4.22 -27.53
C LEU A 715 3.77 5.69 -27.22
N ARG A 716 4.78 6.54 -27.28
CA ARG A 716 4.63 7.98 -27.06
C ARG A 716 3.63 8.60 -28.03
N LYS A 717 3.74 8.29 -29.33
CA LYS A 717 2.80 8.75 -30.36
C LYS A 717 1.38 8.22 -30.11
N LEU A 718 1.25 6.95 -29.74
CA LEU A 718 -0.04 6.31 -29.44
C LEU A 718 -0.73 6.97 -28.25
N VAL A 719 -0.03 7.15 -27.16
CA VAL A 719 -0.58 7.77 -25.94
C VAL A 719 -0.97 9.22 -26.24
N ARG A 720 -0.08 10.05 -26.79
CA ARG A 720 -0.36 11.46 -27.11
C ARG A 720 -1.52 11.63 -28.08
N LYS A 721 -1.60 10.78 -29.11
CA LYS A 721 -2.70 10.82 -30.11
C LYS A 721 -4.07 10.58 -29.44
N ASN A 722 -4.15 9.64 -28.52
CA ASN A 722 -5.43 9.23 -27.94
C ASN A 722 -5.80 10.06 -26.70
N THR A 723 -4.83 10.63 -26.00
CA THR A 723 -5.08 11.42 -24.79
C THR A 723 -5.13 12.92 -25.05
N GLY A 724 -4.47 13.38 -26.10
CA GLY A 724 -4.25 14.82 -26.32
C GLY A 724 -3.29 15.46 -25.32
N CYS A 725 -2.69 14.68 -24.40
CA CYS A 725 -1.76 15.17 -23.40
C CYS A 725 -0.33 15.18 -23.92
N GLU A 726 0.41 16.23 -23.58
CA GLU A 726 1.83 16.34 -23.92
C GLU A 726 2.77 15.80 -22.85
N THR A 727 2.26 15.45 -21.65
CA THR A 727 3.10 14.86 -20.60
C THR A 727 3.66 13.51 -21.01
N ASP A 728 4.86 13.23 -20.55
CA ASP A 728 5.52 11.94 -20.76
C ASP A 728 5.58 11.08 -19.47
N GLU A 729 5.27 11.67 -18.31
CA GLU A 729 5.22 10.96 -17.03
C GLU A 729 3.79 10.54 -16.68
N TRP A 730 3.62 9.24 -16.42
CA TRP A 730 2.32 8.63 -16.18
C TRP A 730 2.37 7.64 -15.02
N TYR A 731 1.23 7.44 -14.36
CA TYR A 731 0.95 6.24 -13.58
C TYR A 731 0.04 5.34 -14.37
N ILE A 732 0.39 4.05 -14.41
CA ILE A 732 -0.35 3.04 -15.17
C ILE A 732 -0.73 1.87 -14.28
N TRP A 733 -1.92 1.31 -14.53
CA TRP A 733 -2.35 0.04 -13.95
C TRP A 733 -3.29 -0.68 -14.91
N ALA A 734 -3.57 -1.97 -14.63
CA ALA A 734 -4.47 -2.78 -15.43
C ALA A 734 -5.62 -3.29 -14.57
N THR A 735 -6.80 -3.43 -15.15
CA THR A 735 -7.93 -4.14 -14.54
C THR A 735 -7.62 -5.63 -14.41
N ARG A 736 -8.29 -6.29 -13.48
CA ARG A 736 -8.20 -7.75 -13.27
C ARG A 736 -9.60 -8.33 -13.05
N PRO A 737 -9.93 -9.47 -13.67
CA PRO A 737 -11.23 -10.12 -13.42
C PRO A 737 -11.34 -10.45 -11.93
N ASN A 738 -12.42 -10.03 -11.31
CA ASN A 738 -12.75 -10.27 -9.89
C ASN A 738 -11.71 -9.84 -8.85
N LYS A 739 -10.68 -9.06 -9.23
CA LYS A 739 -9.57 -8.67 -8.36
C LYS A 739 -9.29 -7.16 -8.32
N GLY A 740 -10.21 -6.34 -8.86
CA GLY A 740 -9.99 -4.90 -8.95
C GLY A 740 -8.92 -4.53 -9.97
N SER A 741 -7.88 -3.83 -9.56
CA SER A 741 -6.81 -3.37 -10.44
C SER A 741 -5.40 -3.78 -9.93
N THR A 742 -4.41 -3.72 -10.82
CA THR A 742 -3.01 -3.84 -10.42
C THR A 742 -2.58 -2.58 -9.65
N ARG A 743 -1.49 -2.66 -8.89
CA ARG A 743 -0.94 -1.45 -8.25
C ARG A 743 -0.41 -0.48 -9.32
N PRO A 744 -0.64 0.84 -9.17
CA PRO A 744 -0.10 1.84 -10.07
C PRO A 744 1.43 1.73 -10.19
N ARG A 745 1.93 1.84 -11.42
CA ARG A 745 3.37 1.87 -11.73
C ARG A 745 3.71 3.17 -12.45
N TYR A 746 4.88 3.70 -12.18
CA TYR A 746 5.41 4.85 -12.91
C TYR A 746 5.84 4.42 -14.31
N LEU A 747 5.47 5.23 -15.30
CA LEU A 747 5.87 5.11 -16.71
C LEU A 747 6.36 6.46 -17.20
N ASP A 748 7.60 6.51 -17.66
CA ASP A 748 8.18 7.65 -18.38
C ASP A 748 8.28 7.27 -19.87
N LEU A 749 7.50 7.96 -20.72
CA LEU A 749 7.50 7.75 -22.17
C LEU A 749 8.79 8.24 -22.85
N ASN A 750 9.60 9.02 -22.14
CA ASN A 750 10.94 9.43 -22.56
C ASN A 750 12.04 8.51 -22.03
N ASN A 751 11.70 7.35 -21.48
CA ASN A 751 12.68 6.42 -20.95
C ASN A 751 12.48 5.01 -21.54
N PRO A 752 13.40 4.54 -22.40
CA PRO A 752 13.30 3.21 -23.02
C PRO A 752 13.28 2.05 -22.04
N LEU A 753 13.95 2.16 -20.87
CA LEU A 753 13.85 1.16 -19.80
C LEU A 753 12.43 1.09 -19.24
N SER A 754 11.82 2.25 -19.01
CA SER A 754 10.43 2.36 -18.56
C SER A 754 9.45 1.77 -19.57
N VAL A 755 9.64 2.09 -20.85
CA VAL A 755 8.85 1.56 -21.97
C VAL A 755 9.04 0.05 -22.11
N ASN A 756 10.26 -0.45 -21.96
CA ASN A 756 10.53 -1.89 -22.01
C ASN A 756 9.84 -2.64 -20.86
N LEU A 757 9.90 -2.09 -19.64
CA LEU A 757 9.19 -2.61 -18.47
C LEU A 757 7.66 -2.63 -18.71
N PHE A 758 7.10 -1.56 -19.26
CA PHE A 758 5.70 -1.49 -19.67
C PHE A 758 5.34 -2.57 -20.67
N ARG A 759 6.08 -2.68 -21.79
CA ARG A 759 5.86 -3.67 -22.85
C ARG A 759 5.80 -5.11 -22.29
N LYS A 760 6.72 -5.44 -21.40
CA LYS A 760 6.75 -6.77 -20.75
C LYS A 760 5.59 -6.98 -19.78
N SER A 761 5.21 -5.94 -19.04
CA SER A 761 4.12 -6.04 -18.08
C SER A 761 2.75 -6.22 -18.73
N ILE A 762 2.46 -5.52 -19.83
CA ILE A 762 1.19 -5.66 -20.56
C ILE A 762 1.08 -7.00 -21.29
N ALA A 763 2.18 -7.64 -21.64
CA ALA A 763 2.16 -8.99 -22.24
C ALA A 763 1.56 -10.05 -21.31
N GLN A 764 1.53 -9.80 -20.01
CA GLN A 764 0.99 -10.69 -18.96
C GLN A 764 -0.45 -10.34 -18.58
N VAL A 765 -1.03 -9.30 -19.16
CA VAL A 765 -2.39 -8.81 -18.88
C VAL A 765 -3.38 -9.48 -19.84
N SER A 766 -4.58 -9.78 -19.33
CA SER A 766 -5.69 -10.34 -20.13
C SER A 766 -6.01 -9.44 -21.34
N ASP A 767 -6.32 -10.04 -22.48
CA ASP A 767 -6.72 -9.30 -23.70
C ASP A 767 -8.08 -8.56 -23.50
N LYS A 768 -8.85 -8.93 -22.47
CA LYS A 768 -10.11 -8.28 -22.09
C LYS A 768 -9.95 -7.14 -21.09
N ALA A 769 -8.74 -6.93 -20.57
CA ALA A 769 -8.46 -5.91 -19.57
C ALA A 769 -8.37 -4.51 -20.19
N ALA A 770 -8.67 -3.52 -19.39
CA ALA A 770 -8.30 -2.14 -19.65
C ALA A 770 -6.93 -1.83 -19.04
N ILE A 771 -6.13 -1.07 -19.79
CA ILE A 771 -4.90 -0.45 -19.29
C ILE A 771 -5.20 1.02 -19.03
N ILE A 772 -5.07 1.44 -17.78
CA ILE A 772 -5.44 2.78 -17.35
C ILE A 772 -4.19 3.63 -17.26
N PHE A 773 -4.25 4.82 -17.86
CA PHE A 773 -3.22 5.85 -17.83
C PHE A 773 -3.75 7.06 -17.09
N THR A 774 -3.03 7.50 -16.07
CA THR A 774 -3.26 8.76 -15.37
C THR A 774 -1.97 9.57 -15.42
N PRO A 775 -2.01 10.86 -15.85
CA PRO A 775 -0.84 11.71 -15.80
C PRO A 775 -0.22 11.72 -14.40
N MET A 776 1.09 11.85 -14.32
CA MET A 776 1.73 12.09 -13.03
C MET A 776 1.30 13.48 -12.52
N GLU A 777 0.47 13.49 -11.51
CA GLU A 777 -0.03 14.70 -10.86
C GLU A 777 0.32 14.66 -9.37
N PRO A 778 1.02 15.68 -8.85
CA PRO A 778 1.57 16.84 -9.57
C PRO A 778 2.72 16.47 -10.52
N PRO A 779 2.93 17.23 -11.61
CA PRO A 779 4.07 17.04 -12.50
C PRO A 779 5.37 17.46 -11.78
N PRO A 780 6.56 16.98 -12.22
CA PRO A 780 7.82 17.18 -11.50
C PRO A 780 8.15 18.64 -11.15
N GLN A 781 7.82 19.59 -12.02
CA GLN A 781 8.05 21.02 -11.78
C GLN A 781 7.19 21.61 -10.65
N ASN A 782 6.09 20.96 -10.29
CA ASN A 782 5.12 21.41 -9.27
C ASN A 782 5.29 20.67 -7.93
N LEU A 783 6.27 19.76 -7.83
CA LEU A 783 6.58 19.03 -6.62
C LEU A 783 7.14 19.95 -5.51
N PHE A 784 7.08 19.47 -4.28
CA PHE A 784 7.76 20.12 -3.17
C PHE A 784 9.26 20.26 -3.45
N ARG A 785 9.84 21.44 -3.19
CA ARG A 785 11.25 21.67 -3.38
C ARG A 785 11.98 21.86 -2.05
N ALA A 786 12.92 20.98 -1.79
CA ALA A 786 13.87 21.12 -0.70
C ALA A 786 15.26 21.43 -1.30
N GLU A 787 15.93 22.46 -0.84
CA GLU A 787 17.23 22.91 -1.38
C GLU A 787 17.23 23.07 -2.92
N GLY A 788 16.10 23.53 -3.49
CA GLY A 788 15.89 23.72 -4.91
C GLY A 788 15.56 22.44 -5.70
N ARG A 789 15.63 21.26 -5.12
CA ARG A 789 15.39 19.97 -5.77
C ARG A 789 13.94 19.49 -5.55
N PRO A 790 13.26 18.96 -6.58
CA PRO A 790 11.89 18.48 -6.46
C PRO A 790 11.82 17.08 -5.81
N PHE A 791 10.91 16.91 -4.85
CA PHE A 791 10.63 15.64 -4.19
C PHE A 791 9.16 15.28 -4.31
N MET A 792 8.86 14.04 -4.67
CA MET A 792 7.50 13.51 -4.54
C MET A 792 7.17 13.41 -3.06
N THR A 793 6.10 14.10 -2.65
CA THR A 793 5.60 14.08 -1.27
C THR A 793 4.13 13.74 -1.26
N GLU A 794 3.72 12.96 -0.26
CA GLU A 794 2.32 12.67 0.02
C GLU A 794 1.98 13.14 1.44
N LEU A 795 0.87 13.85 1.55
CA LEU A 795 0.33 14.31 2.82
C LEU A 795 -0.73 13.32 3.30
N MET A 796 -0.63 12.90 4.54
CA MET A 796 -1.63 12.10 5.23
C MET A 796 -2.30 12.99 6.27
N ILE A 797 -3.52 13.44 5.98
CA ILE A 797 -4.26 14.43 6.74
C ILE A 797 -5.44 13.74 7.44
N GLU A 798 -5.47 13.77 8.76
CA GLU A 798 -6.61 13.29 9.54
C GLU A 798 -7.68 14.37 9.67
N VAL A 799 -8.93 14.01 9.31
CA VAL A 799 -10.09 14.89 9.26
C VAL A 799 -11.25 14.30 10.05
#